data_ad15c6d6b0583cfac13632ed0c2923c9
#
_entry.id   ad15c6d6b0583cfac13632ed0c2923c9
#
_cell.length_a   1.000
_cell.length_b   1.000
_cell.length_c   1.000
_cell.angle_alpha   90.00
_cell.angle_beta   90.00
_cell.angle_gamma   90.00
#
_symmetry.space_group_name_H-M   'P 1'
#
loop_
_entity.id
_entity.type
_entity.pdbx_description
1 polymer ?
#
loop_
_entity_poly.entity_id
_entity_poly.type
_entity_poly.pdbx_seq_one_letter_code
_entity_poly.pdbx_strand_id
1 'polypeptide(L)'
;MMTRKPKKSVLAAAALATAAGIGLWAGAGAAQGQAPGPFNATQVEAGRSAYIANCLTCHGDNMSGEGEAPPLAGRAFFTTRSMISTQELFGTIKSMMPYGAPASLSDETYTNLVAFILHANGARTGTIALTPATDVKLASIADGTVPPDVAGGGKPGTAAPAQTAQAAPASAPAQANAPTQANASDSKPLTLEQLRALPRGGNGNPILPGQGGGAPPSPGALPAEYTTMGLVMVGDIKRYTSVSDAMLTHPSPNDWLMYRGNYAGWSYSPLSQINTANVGQLQLKWTMAMNDGGTNETTPLVHDGILYLWAPGNSVEAINAVTGELLWRNNIGPAPRGLNPGGDVGQRAMALYQDKVIVPTMEGLIYALDARTGKIVWQTHYSDPDDPKEGKDHGSDGGVIVIHGKVVIGMTNCGRIPQEGHCYISAYDAGTGKRVWKFFTVPNKGEAGGDTWGGLPDNQRAGAETWIAGTYDPELNTTYWGTAQAKPWRRDMRGSGAGSTLFANSTLALDPDTGKLKWYFSHSPGETFDLDEVFERILIDHGPQKTLMTTGKAGILWKLDRVTGKYLDSRETVFQNVFNKIDPKTGAFTYRKDVLDQSVQEWLPSCPGPAGGKDWPAASYHAPSDTIIIPLEQSCVLMNGAGAQQFFEMPGTDGNMGRLSAYETSTMKPLWSLQQRAPFLTGVVTTAGNLAFVGDFDRVFHAFDTKTGRQLWTTRLGTGVEGHIASFAVDGKQYIAVMAGLGGSSPQQKPDFILANEVHRPNHGNAIYVFGLPDSTQQTAN
;
A
#
# COMPACT_ATOMS: atom_id res chain seq x y z
N MET A 1 -32.67 50.03 39.20
CA MET A 1 -33.12 49.70 40.58
C MET A 1 -32.30 48.47 41.02
N MET A 2 -31.51 48.67 42.09
CA MET A 2 -30.86 47.72 43.02
C MET A 2 -29.97 46.64 42.43
N THR A 3 -28.69 46.85 42.33
CA THR A 3 -27.56 46.76 43.31
C THR A 3 -27.60 45.55 44.26
N ARG A 4 -26.62 44.66 44.13
CA ARG A 4 -25.82 44.23 45.28
C ARG A 4 -24.55 43.53 44.84
N LYS A 5 -23.44 44.09 45.25
CA LYS A 5 -22.05 43.59 45.18
C LYS A 5 -21.72 42.86 46.52
N PRO A 6 -20.48 42.44 46.77
CA PRO A 6 -20.04 41.09 47.12
C PRO A 6 -19.58 40.92 48.55
N LYS A 7 -19.18 39.77 49.00
CA LYS A 7 -18.42 39.61 50.25
C LYS A 7 -17.11 38.87 50.06
N LYS A 8 -16.03 39.56 50.39
CA LYS A 8 -14.67 39.07 50.67
C LYS A 8 -14.60 38.55 52.11
N SER A 9 -13.77 37.57 52.39
CA SER A 9 -13.02 37.37 53.64
C SER A 9 -11.84 36.43 53.33
N VAL A 10 -10.62 36.80 53.33
CA VAL A 10 -9.65 37.39 54.28
C VAL A 10 -9.17 36.39 55.35
N LEU A 11 -7.90 35.95 55.14
CA LEU A 11 -6.73 35.80 56.03
C LEU A 11 -6.74 34.74 57.15
N ALA A 12 -5.66 33.92 57.19
CA ALA A 12 -4.55 34.21 58.12
C ALA A 12 -3.30 33.39 57.80
N ALA A 13 -2.17 34.07 57.79
CA ALA A 13 -0.82 33.54 57.72
C ALA A 13 -0.32 33.16 59.13
N ALA A 14 0.58 32.19 59.21
CA ALA A 14 1.54 32.12 60.31
C ALA A 14 2.89 31.63 59.77
N ALA A 15 3.85 32.53 59.78
CA ALA A 15 5.27 32.25 59.58
C ALA A 15 5.91 31.91 60.92
N LEU A 16 6.81 30.97 60.93
CA LEU A 16 7.88 30.89 61.96
C LEU A 16 9.15 30.37 61.27
N ALA A 17 10.12 31.26 61.33
CA ALA A 17 11.51 31.01 60.91
C ALA A 17 12.30 30.40 62.07
N THR A 18 13.23 29.49 61.79
CA THR A 18 14.48 29.40 62.50
C THR A 18 15.62 29.03 61.56
N ALA A 19 16.68 29.82 61.64
CA ALA A 19 17.92 29.67 60.89
C ALA A 19 18.87 28.71 61.66
N ALA A 20 19.75 28.09 60.89
CA ALA A 20 21.15 27.94 61.06
C ALA A 20 21.69 26.53 60.74
N GLY A 21 22.73 26.47 59.93
CA GLY A 21 23.56 25.28 59.74
C GLY A 21 24.14 25.13 58.34
N ILE A 22 25.17 25.97 58.04
CA ILE A 22 26.04 25.73 56.88
C ILE A 22 26.92 24.52 57.16
N GLY A 23 26.70 23.47 56.40
CA GLY A 23 27.60 22.31 56.37
C GLY A 23 27.87 21.98 54.92
N LEU A 24 29.04 22.34 54.41
CA LEU A 24 29.57 21.84 53.16
C LEU A 24 29.75 20.30 53.26
N TRP A 25 28.91 19.56 52.54
CA TRP A 25 29.22 18.17 52.20
C TRP A 25 29.24 18.07 50.67
N ALA A 26 30.47 18.01 50.13
CA ALA A 26 30.69 17.49 48.80
C ALA A 26 30.45 15.97 48.85
N GLY A 27 29.20 15.59 48.60
CA GLY A 27 28.77 14.20 48.38
C GLY A 27 28.84 13.91 46.90
N ALA A 28 29.78 13.07 46.49
CA ALA A 28 29.75 12.41 45.17
C ALA A 28 28.36 11.75 44.99
N GLY A 29 27.60 12.25 44.04
CA GLY A 29 26.38 11.61 43.56
C GLY A 29 26.75 10.25 42.96
N ALA A 30 26.62 9.17 43.75
CA ALA A 30 26.60 7.83 43.19
C ALA A 30 25.36 7.80 42.26
N ALA A 31 25.59 7.64 40.97
CA ALA A 31 24.56 7.28 40.02
C ALA A 31 23.85 6.03 40.59
N GLN A 32 22.57 6.16 40.92
CA GLN A 32 21.75 5.02 41.31
C GLN A 32 21.72 4.11 40.08
N GLY A 33 22.52 3.03 40.16
CA GLY A 33 22.61 2.04 39.08
C GLY A 33 21.24 1.39 38.90
N GLN A 34 20.79 1.44 37.67
CA GLN A 34 19.55 0.76 37.21
C GLN A 34 19.55 -0.70 37.72
N ALA A 35 18.40 -1.15 38.21
CA ALA A 35 18.26 -2.53 38.72
C ALA A 35 18.54 -3.56 37.59
N PRO A 36 19.15 -4.72 37.91
CA PRO A 36 19.30 -5.78 36.92
C PRO A 36 17.96 -6.22 36.40
N GLY A 37 17.85 -6.39 35.07
CA GLY A 37 16.65 -6.88 34.42
C GLY A 37 16.35 -8.33 34.71
N PRO A 38 15.13 -8.82 34.48
CA PRO A 38 14.68 -10.16 34.73
C PRO A 38 15.09 -11.14 33.60
N PHE A 39 16.34 -11.07 33.12
CA PHE A 39 16.89 -11.93 32.07
C PHE A 39 18.40 -12.08 32.25
N ASN A 40 18.96 -13.19 31.75
CA ASN A 40 20.37 -13.48 31.87
C ASN A 40 21.15 -13.35 30.56
N ALA A 41 22.50 -13.37 30.65
CA ALA A 41 23.37 -13.21 29.49
C ALA A 41 23.21 -14.30 28.42
N THR A 42 22.91 -15.54 28.84
CA THR A 42 22.67 -16.65 27.91
C THR A 42 21.44 -16.38 27.01
N GLN A 43 20.37 -15.81 27.59
CA GLN A 43 19.18 -15.44 26.84
C GLN A 43 19.44 -14.28 25.87
N VAL A 44 20.30 -13.34 26.25
CA VAL A 44 20.69 -12.24 25.34
C VAL A 44 21.42 -12.79 24.11
N GLU A 45 22.37 -13.69 24.28
CA GLU A 45 23.12 -14.26 23.15
C GLU A 45 22.25 -15.20 22.28
N ALA A 46 21.40 -16.00 22.90
CA ALA A 46 20.41 -16.80 22.16
C ALA A 46 19.41 -15.90 21.39
N GLY A 47 18.99 -14.80 22.02
CA GLY A 47 18.12 -13.80 21.41
C GLY A 47 18.80 -13.04 20.26
N ARG A 48 20.08 -12.69 20.42
CA ARG A 48 20.89 -12.11 19.34
C ARG A 48 20.95 -13.05 18.12
N SER A 49 21.21 -14.32 18.37
CA SER A 49 21.25 -15.34 17.32
C SER A 49 19.89 -15.49 16.63
N ALA A 50 18.81 -15.53 17.40
CA ALA A 50 17.44 -15.59 16.88
C ALA A 50 17.06 -14.31 16.10
N TYR A 51 17.51 -13.14 16.57
CA TYR A 51 17.31 -11.87 15.87
C TYR A 51 17.99 -11.86 14.50
N ILE A 52 19.24 -12.28 14.44
CA ILE A 52 20.00 -12.37 13.18
C ILE A 52 19.28 -13.31 12.20
N ALA A 53 18.76 -14.42 12.68
CA ALA A 53 18.11 -15.41 11.84
C ALA A 53 16.72 -15.00 11.33
N ASN A 54 15.96 -14.20 12.09
CA ASN A 54 14.53 -13.99 11.82
C ASN A 54 14.10 -12.52 11.71
N CYS A 55 14.94 -11.56 12.13
CA CYS A 55 14.52 -10.16 12.29
C CYS A 55 15.43 -9.15 11.58
N LEU A 56 16.72 -9.51 11.40
CA LEU A 56 17.78 -8.65 10.90
C LEU A 56 17.44 -8.01 9.54
N THR A 57 16.86 -8.79 8.64
CA THR A 57 16.55 -8.35 7.26
C THR A 57 15.63 -7.15 7.20
N CYS A 58 14.71 -7.03 8.16
CA CYS A 58 13.73 -5.94 8.20
C CYS A 58 14.11 -4.86 9.22
N HIS A 59 14.67 -5.26 10.38
CA HIS A 59 14.93 -4.33 11.48
C HIS A 59 16.37 -3.79 11.52
N GLY A 60 17.23 -4.21 10.57
CA GLY A 60 18.62 -3.74 10.45
C GLY A 60 19.58 -4.32 11.49
N ASP A 61 20.89 -4.22 11.24
CA ASP A 61 21.94 -4.77 12.13
C ASP A 61 22.11 -3.98 13.43
N ASN A 62 21.70 -2.74 13.45
CA ASN A 62 21.67 -1.85 14.62
C ASN A 62 20.28 -1.72 15.26
N MET A 63 19.30 -2.53 14.82
CA MET A 63 17.92 -2.53 15.28
C MET A 63 17.18 -1.19 15.11
N SER A 64 17.65 -0.32 14.19
CA SER A 64 17.02 0.98 13.91
C SER A 64 15.74 0.88 13.10
N GLY A 65 15.46 -0.28 12.52
CA GLY A 65 14.42 -0.49 11.52
C GLY A 65 14.85 0.00 10.14
N GLU A 66 14.32 -0.65 9.11
CA GLU A 66 14.52 -0.25 7.71
C GLU A 66 13.18 -0.30 6.97
N GLY A 67 12.92 0.67 6.14
CA GLY A 67 11.66 0.78 5.40
C GLY A 67 10.46 0.91 6.34
N GLU A 68 9.54 -0.05 6.33
CA GLU A 68 8.34 -0.06 7.19
C GLU A 68 8.54 -0.78 8.53
N ALA A 69 9.69 -1.44 8.73
CA ALA A 69 9.98 -2.12 9.98
C ALA A 69 10.32 -1.11 11.08
N PRO A 70 9.59 -1.11 12.22
CA PRO A 70 9.85 -0.14 13.27
C PRO A 70 11.19 -0.42 13.97
N PRO A 71 11.81 0.60 14.59
CA PRO A 71 12.98 0.40 15.42
C PRO A 71 12.66 -0.53 16.59
N LEU A 72 13.60 -1.42 16.92
CA LEU A 72 13.54 -2.32 18.08
C LEU A 72 14.54 -1.95 19.18
N ALA A 73 15.38 -0.94 18.94
CA ALA A 73 16.33 -0.42 19.91
C ALA A 73 16.39 1.10 19.88
N GLY A 74 16.90 1.67 20.97
CA GLY A 74 17.15 3.08 21.11
C GLY A 74 15.95 3.91 21.54
N ARG A 75 16.15 5.22 21.51
CA ARG A 75 15.16 6.16 22.05
C ARG A 75 13.80 6.09 21.36
N ALA A 76 13.78 5.83 20.06
CA ALA A 76 12.53 5.72 19.29
C ALA A 76 11.67 4.55 19.75
N PHE A 77 12.26 3.35 19.91
CA PHE A 77 11.58 2.21 20.50
C PHE A 77 11.12 2.48 21.93
N PHE A 78 12.04 2.97 22.76
CA PHE A 78 11.79 3.16 24.19
C PHE A 78 10.69 4.19 24.47
N THR A 79 10.62 5.29 23.72
CA THR A 79 9.58 6.30 23.86
C THR A 79 8.19 5.73 23.63
N THR A 80 8.05 4.80 22.70
CA THR A 80 6.75 4.20 22.34
C THR A 80 6.39 2.97 23.20
N ARG A 81 7.40 2.28 23.79
CA ARG A 81 7.22 0.99 24.45
C ARG A 81 7.58 1.00 25.94
N SER A 82 8.10 2.08 26.50
CA SER A 82 8.53 2.15 27.90
C SER A 82 7.42 1.82 28.91
N MET A 83 6.18 2.10 28.57
CA MET A 83 5.02 1.89 29.44
C MET A 83 4.44 0.46 29.40
N ILE A 84 4.80 -0.35 28.41
CA ILE A 84 4.38 -1.76 28.35
C ILE A 84 5.27 -2.64 29.23
N SER A 85 4.79 -3.86 29.52
CA SER A 85 5.55 -4.85 30.27
C SER A 85 6.30 -5.83 29.37
N THR A 86 7.21 -6.61 29.95
CA THR A 86 7.93 -7.69 29.27
C THR A 86 6.97 -8.74 28.73
N GLN A 87 5.86 -9.02 29.43
CA GLN A 87 4.82 -9.95 28.98
C GLN A 87 4.04 -9.38 27.79
N GLU A 88 3.67 -8.12 27.82
CA GLU A 88 3.01 -7.43 26.70
C GLU A 88 3.93 -7.35 25.47
N LEU A 89 5.24 -7.12 25.67
CA LEU A 89 6.22 -7.13 24.57
C LEU A 89 6.36 -8.53 23.97
N PHE A 90 6.43 -9.58 24.80
CA PHE A 90 6.45 -10.98 24.35
C PHE A 90 5.21 -11.31 23.52
N GLY A 91 4.02 -10.96 24.02
CA GLY A 91 2.76 -11.19 23.33
C GLY A 91 2.70 -10.46 21.97
N THR A 92 3.15 -9.20 21.93
CA THR A 92 3.20 -8.39 20.71
C THR A 92 4.12 -9.03 19.66
N ILE A 93 5.37 -9.37 20.05
CA ILE A 93 6.33 -9.98 19.13
C ILE A 93 5.81 -11.32 18.62
N LYS A 94 5.29 -12.17 19.49
CA LYS A 94 4.78 -13.49 19.12
C LYS A 94 3.58 -13.40 18.17
N SER A 95 2.65 -12.47 18.41
CA SER A 95 1.44 -12.33 17.58
C SER A 95 1.67 -11.66 16.24
N MET A 96 2.78 -10.90 16.07
CA MET A 96 3.03 -10.11 14.88
C MET A 96 4.28 -10.55 14.09
N MET A 97 5.21 -11.27 14.73
CA MET A 97 6.52 -11.57 14.15
C MET A 97 6.86 -13.08 14.23
N PRO A 98 7.71 -13.60 13.31
CA PRO A 98 8.22 -12.94 12.11
C PRO A 98 7.08 -12.53 11.18
N TYR A 99 7.22 -11.38 10.52
CA TYR A 99 6.22 -10.91 9.57
C TYR A 99 5.97 -11.96 8.48
N GLY A 100 4.71 -12.30 8.23
CA GLY A 100 4.32 -13.38 7.31
C GLY A 100 4.27 -14.79 7.94
N ALA A 101 4.81 -14.98 9.16
CA ALA A 101 4.73 -16.24 9.90
C ALA A 101 4.61 -15.99 11.43
N PRO A 102 3.60 -15.25 11.89
CA PRO A 102 3.40 -14.99 13.32
C PRO A 102 3.28 -16.30 14.11
N ALA A 103 3.77 -16.29 15.33
CA ALA A 103 3.77 -17.44 16.25
C ALA A 103 4.48 -18.71 15.74
N SER A 104 5.32 -18.60 14.70
CA SER A 104 6.03 -19.75 14.11
C SER A 104 7.28 -20.18 14.90
N LEU A 105 7.80 -19.32 15.77
CA LEU A 105 8.96 -19.65 16.61
C LEU A 105 8.49 -20.26 17.96
N SER A 106 9.40 -20.95 18.64
CA SER A 106 9.11 -21.46 19.99
C SER A 106 8.98 -20.34 21.02
N ASP A 107 8.23 -20.56 22.09
CA ASP A 107 8.12 -19.61 23.20
C ASP A 107 9.47 -19.27 23.83
N GLU A 108 10.39 -20.21 23.86
CA GLU A 108 11.77 -19.99 24.27
C GLU A 108 12.48 -19.01 23.34
N THR A 109 12.34 -19.17 22.03
CA THR A 109 12.95 -18.27 21.04
C THR A 109 12.38 -16.85 21.15
N TYR A 110 11.07 -16.70 21.29
CA TYR A 110 10.45 -15.38 21.52
C TYR A 110 10.90 -14.74 22.82
N THR A 111 11.03 -15.53 23.89
CA THR A 111 11.52 -15.05 25.19
C THR A 111 12.97 -14.55 25.10
N ASN A 112 13.81 -15.28 24.37
CA ASN A 112 15.20 -14.90 24.13
C ASN A 112 15.30 -13.62 23.26
N LEU A 113 14.44 -13.48 22.25
CA LEU A 113 14.31 -12.24 21.45
C LEU A 113 13.94 -11.03 22.32
N VAL A 114 12.98 -11.19 23.24
CA VAL A 114 12.63 -10.14 24.22
C VAL A 114 13.83 -9.77 25.08
N ALA A 115 14.57 -10.76 25.59
CA ALA A 115 15.77 -10.51 26.39
C ALA A 115 16.84 -9.71 25.62
N PHE A 116 17.06 -10.03 24.35
CA PHE A 116 17.98 -9.29 23.49
C PHE A 116 17.47 -7.86 23.21
N ILE A 117 16.19 -7.66 22.94
CA ILE A 117 15.59 -6.33 22.74
C ILE A 117 15.70 -5.49 24.01
N LEU A 118 15.47 -6.06 25.19
CA LEU A 118 15.66 -5.37 26.46
C LEU A 118 17.11 -4.92 26.65
N HIS A 119 18.07 -5.81 26.39
CA HIS A 119 19.51 -5.48 26.42
C HIS A 119 19.83 -4.35 25.43
N ALA A 120 19.33 -4.43 24.21
CA ALA A 120 19.53 -3.41 23.17
C ALA A 120 18.93 -2.04 23.52
N ASN A 121 18.08 -1.98 24.55
CA ASN A 121 17.52 -0.74 25.09
C ASN A 121 18.07 -0.35 26.46
N GLY A 122 19.26 -0.85 26.81
CA GLY A 122 20.00 -0.43 27.99
C GLY A 122 19.67 -1.22 29.27
N ALA A 123 18.81 -2.23 29.21
CA ALA A 123 18.54 -3.07 30.36
C ALA A 123 19.79 -3.94 30.71
N ARG A 124 20.13 -3.99 31.98
CA ARG A 124 21.26 -4.80 32.47
C ARG A 124 20.85 -6.24 32.67
N THR A 125 21.71 -7.17 32.29
CA THR A 125 21.50 -8.59 32.58
C THR A 125 21.49 -8.89 34.07
N GLY A 126 20.58 -9.76 34.51
CA GLY A 126 20.48 -10.30 35.83
C GLY A 126 20.89 -11.77 35.87
N THR A 127 20.55 -12.44 36.97
CA THR A 127 20.81 -13.88 37.20
C THR A 127 19.56 -14.75 37.00
N ILE A 128 18.39 -14.13 36.89
CA ILE A 128 17.09 -14.80 36.70
C ILE A 128 16.81 -14.92 35.22
N ALA A 129 16.23 -16.02 34.77
CA ALA A 129 15.80 -16.18 33.39
C ALA A 129 14.43 -15.53 33.16
N LEU A 130 14.30 -14.80 32.04
CA LEU A 130 13.03 -14.31 31.55
C LEU A 130 12.13 -15.49 31.14
N THR A 131 10.84 -15.38 31.41
CA THR A 131 9.83 -16.35 31.00
C THR A 131 8.68 -15.62 30.29
N PRO A 132 7.82 -16.30 29.52
CA PRO A 132 6.63 -15.68 28.90
C PRO A 132 5.67 -15.05 29.92
N ALA A 133 5.69 -15.47 31.17
CA ALA A 133 4.86 -14.94 32.24
C ALA A 133 5.53 -13.81 33.05
N THR A 134 6.78 -13.44 32.73
CA THR A 134 7.48 -12.36 33.42
C THR A 134 6.83 -11.01 33.06
N ASP A 135 6.33 -10.31 34.08
CA ASP A 135 5.58 -9.06 33.93
C ASP A 135 6.28 -7.90 34.65
N VAL A 136 7.19 -7.22 33.96
CA VAL A 136 7.97 -6.07 34.47
C VAL A 136 7.89 -4.93 33.49
N LYS A 137 7.56 -3.72 33.92
CA LYS A 137 7.50 -2.52 33.07
C LYS A 137 8.88 -2.19 32.49
N LEU A 138 8.96 -1.95 31.19
CA LEU A 138 10.22 -1.65 30.51
C LEU A 138 10.91 -0.42 31.09
N ALA A 139 10.16 0.63 31.42
CA ALA A 139 10.70 1.86 32.01
C ALA A 139 11.39 1.64 33.37
N SER A 140 11.15 0.52 34.06
CA SER A 140 11.80 0.22 35.34
C SER A 140 13.16 -0.46 35.19
N ILE A 141 13.48 -1.01 34.01
CA ILE A 141 14.67 -1.84 33.78
C ILE A 141 15.52 -1.39 32.58
N ALA A 142 15.00 -0.51 31.72
CA ALA A 142 15.66 0.01 30.53
C ALA A 142 15.51 1.54 30.49
N ASP A 143 16.34 2.23 29.69
CA ASP A 143 16.32 3.69 29.50
C ASP A 143 16.39 4.13 28.05
N GLY A 144 16.42 3.16 27.11
CA GLY A 144 16.53 3.40 25.68
C GLY A 144 17.96 3.72 25.21
N THR A 145 18.97 3.54 26.07
CA THR A 145 20.38 3.67 25.66
C THR A 145 20.81 2.43 24.90
N VAL A 146 21.30 2.58 23.67
CA VAL A 146 21.82 1.46 22.88
C VAL A 146 23.23 1.14 23.30
N PRO A 147 23.54 -0.08 23.80
CA PRO A 147 24.88 -0.46 24.20
C PRO A 147 25.83 -0.53 22.99
N PRO A 148 27.16 -0.32 23.19
CA PRO A 148 28.15 -0.33 22.10
C PRO A 148 28.22 -1.64 21.32
N ASP A 149 27.92 -2.78 21.93
CA ASP A 149 27.89 -4.10 21.30
C ASP A 149 26.67 -4.28 20.36
N VAL A 150 25.69 -3.38 20.41
CA VAL A 150 24.55 -3.31 19.49
C VAL A 150 24.73 -2.14 18.50
N ALA A 151 25.15 -0.96 18.97
CA ALA A 151 25.26 0.26 18.18
C ALA A 151 26.33 0.23 17.08
N GLY A 152 27.34 -0.58 17.21
CA GLY A 152 28.53 -0.60 16.34
C GLY A 152 28.69 -1.82 15.44
N GLY A 153 27.75 -2.70 15.28
CA GLY A 153 27.95 -3.99 14.58
C GLY A 153 29.13 -4.77 15.22
N GLY A 154 29.17 -4.83 16.55
CA GLY A 154 30.36 -5.07 17.34
C GLY A 154 31.02 -6.44 17.19
N LYS A 155 32.34 -6.44 17.18
CA LYS A 155 33.19 -7.61 17.37
C LYS A 155 32.97 -8.21 18.77
N PRO A 156 32.90 -9.56 18.91
CA PRO A 156 32.79 -10.20 20.21
C PRO A 156 34.04 -9.95 21.07
N GLY A 157 33.84 -9.36 22.23
CA GLY A 157 34.88 -9.27 23.25
C GLY A 157 35.18 -10.65 23.84
N THR A 158 36.48 -10.98 23.94
CA THR A 158 37.01 -12.19 24.55
C THR A 158 36.63 -12.27 26.03
N ALA A 159 35.78 -13.25 26.40
CA ALA A 159 35.53 -13.63 27.78
C ALA A 159 36.31 -14.91 28.12
N ALA A 160 36.96 -14.92 29.27
CA ALA A 160 37.76 -16.00 29.80
C ALA A 160 36.90 -17.22 30.19
N PRO A 161 37.48 -18.41 30.25
CA PRO A 161 36.72 -19.65 30.34
C PRO A 161 36.19 -19.98 31.73
N ALA A 162 34.96 -20.36 31.86
CA ALA A 162 34.38 -20.94 33.06
C ALA A 162 34.30 -22.47 32.96
N GLN A 163 34.64 -23.12 34.02
CA GLN A 163 34.86 -24.55 34.17
C GLN A 163 33.61 -25.40 34.09
N THR A 164 33.83 -26.59 33.55
CA THR A 164 32.92 -27.72 33.40
C THR A 164 32.34 -28.26 34.72
N ALA A 165 31.07 -28.64 34.70
CA ALA A 165 30.49 -29.61 35.61
C ALA A 165 29.68 -30.63 34.80
N GLN A 166 30.09 -31.90 34.94
CA GLN A 166 29.46 -33.09 34.37
C GLN A 166 28.15 -33.44 35.10
N ALA A 167 27.19 -33.93 34.37
CA ALA A 167 26.17 -34.83 34.90
C ALA A 167 25.79 -35.89 33.87
N ALA A 168 25.71 -37.12 34.33
CA ALA A 168 25.54 -38.35 33.58
C ALA A 168 24.04 -38.73 33.37
N PRO A 169 23.72 -39.86 32.71
CA PRO A 169 22.61 -39.95 31.76
C PRO A 169 21.38 -40.68 32.31
N ALA A 170 20.23 -40.49 31.71
CA ALA A 170 19.07 -41.34 31.92
C ALA A 170 18.44 -41.75 30.58
N SER A 171 18.09 -42.99 30.54
CA SER A 171 17.71 -43.92 29.52
C SER A 171 16.45 -43.60 28.68
N ALA A 172 16.49 -44.11 27.43
CA ALA A 172 15.41 -44.14 26.44
C ALA A 172 14.34 -45.20 26.70
N PRO A 173 13.18 -45.09 26.03
CA PRO A 173 12.76 -46.22 25.19
C PRO A 173 12.25 -45.89 23.78
N ALA A 174 12.68 -46.80 22.90
CA ALA A 174 12.05 -47.47 21.77
C ALA A 174 11.31 -46.70 20.64
N GLN A 175 11.83 -46.99 19.50
CA GLN A 175 11.61 -46.70 18.08
C GLN A 175 10.21 -46.92 17.51
N ALA A 176 9.84 -46.05 16.55
CA ALA A 176 9.07 -46.43 15.36
C ALA A 176 9.69 -45.79 14.12
N ASN A 177 9.79 -46.55 13.06
CA ASN A 177 10.56 -46.33 11.86
C ASN A 177 10.07 -45.13 11.01
N ALA A 178 10.99 -44.29 10.59
CA ALA A 178 10.83 -43.37 9.46
C ALA A 178 12.05 -43.48 8.50
N PRO A 179 11.91 -43.21 7.21
CA PRO A 179 12.92 -43.53 6.20
C PRO A 179 14.14 -42.60 6.28
N THR A 180 15.28 -43.18 6.01
CA THR A 180 16.63 -42.62 5.99
C THR A 180 16.76 -41.31 5.24
N GLN A 181 17.08 -40.25 5.97
CA GLN A 181 17.71 -39.05 5.39
C GLN A 181 19.24 -39.20 5.39
N ALA A 182 19.82 -38.84 4.25
CA ALA A 182 21.27 -38.85 4.05
C ALA A 182 21.94 -37.76 4.91
N ASN A 183 23.10 -38.06 5.41
CA ASN A 183 23.98 -37.33 6.30
C ASN A 183 24.09 -35.84 6.04
N ALA A 184 23.72 -35.01 6.99
CA ALA A 184 24.21 -33.65 7.16
C ALA A 184 25.67 -33.70 7.60
N SER A 185 26.57 -33.17 6.79
CA SER A 185 27.99 -33.03 7.11
C SER A 185 28.19 -32.03 8.26
N ASP A 186 29.12 -32.35 9.19
CA ASP A 186 29.65 -31.48 10.27
C ASP A 186 30.33 -30.21 9.69
N SER A 187 29.57 -29.25 9.20
CA SER A 187 30.10 -27.94 8.85
C SER A 187 29.85 -26.94 9.99
N LYS A 188 30.93 -26.43 10.58
CA LYS A 188 30.85 -25.32 11.54
C LYS A 188 30.09 -24.16 10.94
N PRO A 189 29.24 -23.45 11.70
CA PRO A 189 28.58 -22.23 11.24
C PRO A 189 29.58 -21.22 10.68
N LEU A 190 29.27 -20.65 9.54
CA LEU A 190 30.07 -19.59 8.93
C LEU A 190 30.06 -18.33 9.80
N THR A 191 31.21 -17.68 9.93
CA THR A 191 31.30 -16.39 10.60
C THR A 191 30.65 -15.29 9.76
N LEU A 192 30.27 -14.18 10.36
CA LEU A 192 29.70 -13.03 9.68
C LEU A 192 30.62 -12.49 8.55
N GLU A 193 31.94 -12.53 8.77
CA GLU A 193 32.93 -12.11 7.77
C GLU A 193 32.98 -13.08 6.57
N GLN A 194 32.86 -14.38 6.83
CA GLN A 194 32.75 -15.40 5.79
C GLN A 194 31.45 -15.27 4.99
N LEU A 195 30.32 -14.98 5.67
CA LEU A 195 29.04 -14.73 5.01
C LEU A 195 29.06 -13.46 4.13
N ARG A 196 29.76 -12.41 4.57
CA ARG A 196 29.94 -11.16 3.78
C ARG A 196 30.82 -11.36 2.54
N ALA A 197 31.76 -12.29 2.59
CA ALA A 197 32.68 -12.61 1.50
C ALA A 197 32.08 -13.57 0.46
N LEU A 198 30.92 -14.17 0.70
CA LEU A 198 30.27 -15.08 -0.25
C LEU A 198 29.79 -14.32 -1.50
N PRO A 199 29.83 -14.98 -2.67
CA PRO A 199 29.18 -14.47 -3.87
C PRO A 199 27.69 -14.22 -3.59
N ARG A 200 27.16 -13.16 -4.16
CA ARG A 200 25.75 -12.81 -3.98
C ARG A 200 24.94 -13.22 -5.21
N GLY A 201 23.77 -13.81 -4.96
CA GLY A 201 22.79 -14.09 -5.99
C GLY A 201 22.13 -12.80 -6.51
N GLY A 202 21.34 -12.91 -7.55
CA GLY A 202 20.64 -11.78 -8.16
C GLY A 202 19.67 -11.01 -7.23
N ASN A 203 19.38 -11.57 -6.06
CA ASN A 203 18.57 -10.97 -4.98
C ASN A 203 19.44 -10.34 -3.86
N GLY A 204 20.76 -10.24 -4.05
CA GLY A 204 21.67 -9.66 -3.05
C GLY A 204 22.05 -10.59 -1.88
N ASN A 205 21.45 -11.76 -1.75
CA ASN A 205 21.75 -12.72 -0.69
C ASN A 205 23.03 -13.53 -0.94
N PRO A 206 23.79 -13.88 0.12
CA PRO A 206 24.99 -14.71 -0.04
C PRO A 206 24.63 -16.14 -0.49
N ILE A 207 25.40 -16.66 -1.46
CA ILE A 207 25.31 -18.06 -1.93
C ILE A 207 26.14 -18.93 -0.99
N LEU A 208 25.50 -19.82 -0.24
CA LEU A 208 26.20 -20.69 0.70
C LEU A 208 26.96 -21.82 -0.01
N PRO A 209 28.18 -22.20 0.47
CA PRO A 209 28.95 -23.30 -0.11
C PRO A 209 28.15 -24.62 -0.07
N GLY A 210 28.09 -25.31 -1.19
CA GLY A 210 27.39 -26.60 -1.33
C GLY A 210 25.98 -26.51 -1.90
N GLN A 211 25.44 -25.30 -2.11
CA GLN A 211 24.20 -25.10 -2.84
C GLN A 211 24.50 -24.97 -4.34
N GLY A 212 24.52 -26.08 -5.00
CA GLY A 212 24.54 -26.13 -6.47
C GLY A 212 23.18 -25.70 -7.01
N GLY A 213 23.11 -24.48 -7.60
CA GLY A 213 22.10 -24.12 -8.59
C GLY A 213 20.67 -23.86 -8.15
N GLY A 214 20.32 -23.95 -6.88
CA GLY A 214 18.98 -23.58 -6.38
C GLY A 214 19.03 -23.42 -4.87
N ALA A 215 18.72 -22.22 -4.38
CA ALA A 215 18.43 -22.07 -2.95
C ALA A 215 17.26 -23.01 -2.58
N PRO A 216 17.30 -23.71 -1.45
CA PRO A 216 16.12 -24.43 -0.99
C PRO A 216 14.98 -23.41 -0.84
N PRO A 217 13.75 -23.76 -1.24
CA PRO A 217 12.62 -22.86 -1.06
C PRO A 217 12.56 -22.46 0.42
N SER A 218 12.53 -21.17 0.66
CA SER A 218 12.28 -20.65 2.01
C SER A 218 10.97 -21.25 2.54
N PRO A 219 10.84 -21.55 3.84
CA PRO A 219 9.55 -21.91 4.40
C PRO A 219 8.52 -20.85 4.04
N GLY A 220 7.49 -21.22 3.27
CA GLY A 220 6.55 -20.30 2.67
C GLY A 220 6.84 -19.91 1.22
N ALA A 221 7.91 -20.45 0.61
CA ALA A 221 8.09 -20.33 -0.85
C ALA A 221 6.88 -20.94 -1.57
N LEU A 222 6.40 -20.23 -2.58
CA LEU A 222 5.34 -20.74 -3.43
C LEU A 222 5.73 -22.12 -4.00
N PRO A 223 4.76 -23.02 -4.18
CA PRO A 223 4.96 -24.25 -4.92
C PRO A 223 5.67 -24.01 -6.25
N ALA A 224 6.46 -24.94 -6.73
CA ALA A 224 7.25 -24.81 -7.98
C ALA A 224 6.39 -24.40 -9.18
N GLU A 225 5.14 -24.78 -9.21
CA GLU A 225 4.15 -24.40 -10.22
C GLU A 225 3.87 -22.89 -10.27
N TYR A 226 4.07 -22.17 -9.16
CA TYR A 226 3.90 -20.70 -9.10
C TYR A 226 5.21 -19.94 -9.35
N THR A 227 6.34 -20.65 -9.30
CA THR A 227 7.66 -20.06 -9.56
C THR A 227 8.18 -20.39 -10.96
N THR A 228 7.55 -21.33 -11.65
CA THR A 228 7.91 -21.67 -13.03
C THR A 228 7.38 -20.62 -13.99
N MET A 229 8.28 -19.90 -14.64
CA MET A 229 7.95 -19.10 -15.81
C MET A 229 7.47 -20.03 -16.93
N GLY A 230 6.40 -19.67 -17.61
CA GLY A 230 5.99 -20.42 -18.77
C GLY A 230 4.51 -20.33 -19.12
N LEU A 231 4.24 -20.74 -20.33
CA LEU A 231 2.93 -20.75 -20.95
C LEU A 231 2.26 -22.11 -20.80
N VAL A 232 1.03 -22.10 -20.28
CA VAL A 232 0.13 -23.26 -20.26
C VAL A 232 -1.08 -22.96 -21.13
N MET A 233 -1.33 -23.80 -22.13
CA MET A 233 -2.51 -23.77 -22.99
C MET A 233 -3.47 -24.86 -22.52
N VAL A 234 -4.73 -24.49 -22.28
CA VAL A 234 -5.79 -25.42 -21.85
C VAL A 234 -6.92 -25.45 -22.87
N GLY A 235 -7.33 -24.29 -23.34
CA GLY A 235 -8.40 -24.12 -24.32
C GLY A 235 -7.94 -23.45 -25.61
N ASP A 236 -8.90 -23.10 -26.48
CA ASP A 236 -8.67 -22.44 -27.76
C ASP A 236 -9.58 -21.23 -27.91
N ILE A 237 -8.99 -20.06 -28.17
CA ILE A 237 -9.73 -18.83 -28.49
C ILE A 237 -10.00 -18.82 -30.00
N LYS A 238 -11.17 -19.29 -30.37
CA LYS A 238 -11.60 -19.39 -31.78
C LYS A 238 -11.92 -18.06 -32.42
N ARG A 239 -12.43 -17.11 -31.63
CA ARG A 239 -12.81 -15.77 -32.09
C ARG A 239 -12.16 -14.72 -31.20
N TYR A 240 -11.53 -13.76 -31.82
CA TYR A 240 -10.99 -12.54 -31.20
C TYR A 240 -10.95 -11.43 -32.22
N THR A 241 -11.63 -10.34 -31.96
CA THR A 241 -11.62 -9.13 -32.78
C THR A 241 -10.46 -8.26 -32.36
N SER A 242 -9.61 -7.86 -33.28
CA SER A 242 -8.46 -6.99 -32.99
C SER A 242 -8.91 -5.64 -32.43
N VAL A 243 -8.44 -5.25 -31.24
CA VAL A 243 -8.86 -4.04 -30.55
C VAL A 243 -8.22 -2.81 -31.21
N SER A 244 -9.04 -1.94 -31.78
CA SER A 244 -8.59 -0.72 -32.48
C SER A 244 -8.72 0.54 -31.61
N ASP A 245 -8.05 1.63 -32.03
CA ASP A 245 -8.20 2.95 -31.39
C ASP A 245 -9.68 3.42 -31.40
N ALA A 246 -10.43 3.10 -32.46
CA ALA A 246 -11.85 3.41 -32.52
C ALA A 246 -12.67 2.67 -31.45
N MET A 247 -12.34 1.41 -31.17
CA MET A 247 -12.99 0.62 -30.11
C MET A 247 -12.61 1.15 -28.72
N LEU A 248 -11.38 1.60 -28.52
CA LEU A 248 -10.97 2.22 -27.25
C LEU A 248 -11.62 3.59 -27.03
N THR A 249 -11.87 4.34 -28.09
CA THR A 249 -12.57 5.65 -28.03
C THR A 249 -14.06 5.47 -27.79
N HIS A 250 -14.66 4.44 -28.41
CA HIS A 250 -16.09 4.11 -28.30
C HIS A 250 -16.25 2.62 -27.99
N PRO A 251 -15.98 2.21 -26.74
CA PRO A 251 -16.04 0.80 -26.37
C PRO A 251 -17.48 0.27 -26.49
N SER A 252 -17.59 -0.96 -26.96
CA SER A 252 -18.85 -1.69 -26.96
C SER A 252 -19.39 -1.80 -25.53
N PRO A 253 -20.70 -1.62 -25.28
CA PRO A 253 -21.27 -1.83 -23.96
C PRO A 253 -21.09 -3.26 -23.43
N ASN A 254 -20.85 -4.23 -24.33
CA ASN A 254 -20.63 -5.62 -23.95
C ASN A 254 -19.21 -5.90 -23.43
N ASP A 255 -18.27 -5.00 -23.70
CA ASP A 255 -16.86 -5.15 -23.38
C ASP A 255 -16.46 -4.30 -22.17
N TRP A 256 -15.31 -4.64 -21.56
CA TRP A 256 -14.61 -3.82 -20.57
C TRP A 256 -13.14 -3.77 -20.95
N LEU A 257 -12.77 -2.83 -21.87
CA LEU A 257 -11.50 -2.86 -22.61
C LEU A 257 -10.31 -2.22 -21.87
N MET A 258 -10.57 -1.45 -20.82
CA MET A 258 -9.54 -0.70 -20.11
C MET A 258 -9.91 -0.49 -18.63
N TYR A 259 -8.93 -0.07 -17.85
CA TYR A 259 -8.92 0.02 -16.38
C TYR A 259 -10.24 0.54 -15.77
N ARG A 260 -10.83 1.60 -16.27
CA ARG A 260 -12.08 2.20 -15.74
C ARG A 260 -13.19 2.27 -16.78
N GLY A 261 -13.21 1.29 -17.69
CA GLY A 261 -14.24 1.08 -18.69
C GLY A 261 -14.12 2.00 -19.91
N ASN A 262 -13.68 3.25 -19.77
CA ASN A 262 -13.50 4.20 -20.88
C ASN A 262 -12.36 5.18 -20.62
N TYR A 263 -11.94 5.89 -21.65
CA TYR A 263 -10.87 6.88 -21.59
C TYR A 263 -11.14 8.03 -20.62
N ALA A 264 -12.40 8.38 -20.39
CA ALA A 264 -12.77 9.42 -19.44
C ALA A 264 -12.72 8.97 -17.97
N GLY A 265 -12.48 7.69 -17.71
CA GLY A 265 -12.29 7.14 -16.36
C GLY A 265 -13.56 7.05 -15.53
N TRP A 266 -14.71 6.79 -16.16
CA TRP A 266 -16.01 6.87 -15.49
C TRP A 266 -16.33 5.69 -14.57
N SER A 267 -15.71 4.52 -14.76
CA SER A 267 -16.12 3.29 -14.07
C SER A 267 -17.63 3.03 -14.20
N TYR A 268 -18.17 3.27 -15.38
CA TYR A 268 -19.60 3.20 -15.69
C TYR A 268 -19.86 2.23 -16.84
N SER A 269 -20.91 1.39 -16.68
CA SER A 269 -21.42 0.49 -17.74
C SER A 269 -22.76 0.96 -18.25
N PRO A 270 -22.95 1.10 -19.57
CA PRO A 270 -24.26 1.44 -20.14
C PRO A 270 -25.25 0.27 -20.15
N LEU A 271 -24.88 -0.89 -19.64
CA LEU A 271 -25.77 -2.04 -19.49
C LEU A 271 -26.81 -1.82 -18.38
N SER A 272 -28.06 -2.27 -18.60
CA SER A 272 -29.20 -2.08 -17.71
C SER A 272 -30.02 -3.33 -17.46
N GLN A 273 -29.61 -4.50 -17.96
CA GLN A 273 -30.34 -5.74 -17.73
C GLN A 273 -30.41 -6.08 -16.23
N ILE A 274 -29.28 -5.90 -15.52
CA ILE A 274 -29.25 -5.92 -14.05
C ILE A 274 -29.57 -4.51 -13.59
N ASN A 275 -30.66 -4.36 -12.81
CA ASN A 275 -31.19 -3.06 -12.41
C ASN A 275 -31.81 -3.09 -11.00
N THR A 276 -32.31 -1.96 -10.53
CA THR A 276 -32.87 -1.81 -9.18
C THR A 276 -34.06 -2.73 -8.88
N ALA A 277 -34.77 -3.22 -9.90
CA ALA A 277 -35.92 -4.10 -9.71
C ALA A 277 -35.56 -5.60 -9.57
N ASN A 278 -34.41 -6.01 -10.14
CA ASN A 278 -34.02 -7.42 -10.21
C ASN A 278 -32.68 -7.76 -9.58
N VAL A 279 -31.93 -6.78 -9.10
CA VAL A 279 -30.61 -7.01 -8.48
C VAL A 279 -30.65 -7.96 -7.28
N GLY A 280 -31.79 -8.03 -6.58
CA GLY A 280 -32.03 -9.00 -5.51
C GLY A 280 -31.97 -10.46 -5.96
N GLN A 281 -32.03 -10.72 -7.25
CA GLN A 281 -31.97 -12.07 -7.85
C GLN A 281 -30.52 -12.44 -8.33
N LEU A 282 -29.54 -11.57 -8.15
CA LEU A 282 -28.15 -11.87 -8.55
C LEU A 282 -27.65 -13.16 -7.91
N GLN A 283 -27.03 -14.00 -8.72
CA GLN A 283 -26.47 -15.30 -8.33
C GLN A 283 -25.02 -15.37 -8.77
N LEU A 284 -24.21 -16.07 -7.99
CA LEU A 284 -22.87 -16.46 -8.40
C LEU A 284 -22.98 -17.42 -9.60
N LYS A 285 -22.32 -17.09 -10.72
CA LYS A 285 -22.23 -17.94 -11.90
C LYS A 285 -21.04 -18.87 -11.81
N TRP A 286 -19.88 -18.29 -11.49
CA TRP A 286 -18.66 -19.04 -11.26
C TRP A 286 -17.68 -18.22 -10.40
N THR A 287 -16.69 -18.91 -9.86
CA THR A 287 -15.55 -18.33 -9.15
C THR A 287 -14.30 -19.12 -9.48
N MET A 288 -13.15 -18.46 -9.49
CA MET A 288 -11.85 -19.09 -9.68
C MET A 288 -10.88 -18.55 -8.64
N ALA A 289 -10.19 -19.47 -7.95
CA ALA A 289 -9.10 -19.10 -7.05
C ALA A 289 -7.90 -18.62 -7.86
N MET A 290 -7.20 -17.63 -7.33
CA MET A 290 -5.97 -17.06 -7.88
C MET A 290 -4.80 -17.34 -6.94
N ASN A 291 -3.58 -17.05 -7.38
CA ASN A 291 -2.39 -17.20 -6.52
C ASN A 291 -2.50 -16.33 -5.25
N ASP A 292 -2.12 -16.89 -4.10
CA ASP A 292 -2.15 -16.21 -2.81
C ASP A 292 -0.91 -15.34 -2.52
N GLY A 293 0.07 -15.37 -3.38
CA GLY A 293 1.37 -14.73 -3.15
C GLY A 293 1.44 -13.26 -3.53
N GLY A 294 0.44 -12.45 -3.27
CA GLY A 294 0.48 -11.03 -3.58
C GLY A 294 -0.85 -10.32 -3.49
N THR A 295 -0.81 -9.03 -3.72
CA THR A 295 -1.95 -8.12 -3.71
C THR A 295 -2.86 -8.35 -4.92
N ASN A 296 -4.17 -8.41 -4.71
CA ASN A 296 -5.16 -8.62 -5.77
C ASN A 296 -5.96 -7.34 -6.06
N GLU A 297 -5.28 -6.29 -6.53
CA GLU A 297 -5.92 -5.01 -6.91
C GLU A 297 -6.25 -4.95 -8.41
N THR A 298 -6.22 -6.07 -9.10
CA THR A 298 -6.33 -6.12 -10.57
C THR A 298 -7.73 -5.74 -11.08
N THR A 299 -7.76 -5.22 -12.30
CA THR A 299 -8.99 -4.98 -13.05
C THR A 299 -9.15 -6.07 -14.11
N PRO A 300 -10.24 -6.85 -14.08
CA PRO A 300 -10.53 -7.77 -15.16
C PRO A 300 -10.88 -6.98 -16.43
N LEU A 301 -10.26 -7.33 -17.57
CA LEU A 301 -10.67 -6.83 -18.89
C LEU A 301 -11.48 -7.89 -19.60
N VAL A 302 -12.51 -7.45 -20.32
CA VAL A 302 -13.39 -8.38 -21.05
C VAL A 302 -13.55 -7.92 -22.51
N HIS A 303 -13.31 -8.86 -23.42
CA HIS A 303 -13.48 -8.65 -24.87
C HIS A 303 -13.88 -9.94 -25.57
N ASP A 304 -14.88 -9.86 -26.45
CA ASP A 304 -15.41 -11.00 -27.22
C ASP A 304 -15.77 -12.24 -26.35
N GLY A 305 -16.22 -12.03 -25.09
CA GLY A 305 -16.53 -13.11 -24.16
C GLY A 305 -15.32 -13.78 -23.51
N ILE A 306 -14.13 -13.20 -23.65
CA ILE A 306 -12.90 -13.60 -22.99
C ILE A 306 -12.58 -12.61 -21.88
N LEU A 307 -12.32 -13.13 -20.70
CA LEU A 307 -11.89 -12.35 -19.55
C LEU A 307 -10.38 -12.51 -19.37
N TYR A 308 -9.66 -11.39 -19.33
CA TYR A 308 -8.23 -11.34 -19.12
C TYR A 308 -7.93 -10.86 -17.71
N LEU A 309 -6.99 -11.50 -17.03
CA LEU A 309 -6.52 -11.16 -15.70
C LEU A 309 -5.01 -11.00 -15.67
N TRP A 310 -4.54 -10.06 -14.90
CA TRP A 310 -3.16 -9.99 -14.44
C TRP A 310 -3.15 -10.35 -12.94
N ALA A 311 -3.02 -11.66 -12.69
CA ALA A 311 -3.13 -12.24 -11.36
C ALA A 311 -1.82 -12.08 -10.56
N PRO A 312 -1.88 -12.15 -9.21
CA PRO A 312 -0.70 -12.17 -8.36
C PRO A 312 0.36 -13.17 -8.81
N GLY A 313 1.64 -12.81 -8.65
CA GLY A 313 2.76 -13.62 -9.13
C GLY A 313 3.10 -13.43 -10.61
N ASN A 314 2.70 -12.30 -11.21
CA ASN A 314 2.88 -12.01 -12.64
C ASN A 314 2.26 -13.08 -13.55
N SER A 315 1.13 -13.64 -13.15
CA SER A 315 0.34 -14.57 -13.95
C SER A 315 -0.64 -13.82 -14.83
N VAL A 316 -0.50 -13.91 -16.14
CA VAL A 316 -1.47 -13.38 -17.10
C VAL A 316 -2.35 -14.52 -17.58
N GLU A 317 -3.65 -14.36 -17.50
CA GLU A 317 -4.63 -15.42 -17.75
C GLU A 317 -5.73 -14.94 -18.70
N ALA A 318 -6.14 -15.84 -19.60
CA ALA A 318 -7.36 -15.69 -20.38
C ALA A 318 -8.36 -16.78 -19.99
N ILE A 319 -9.59 -16.37 -19.72
CA ILE A 319 -10.65 -17.18 -19.14
C ILE A 319 -11.91 -17.00 -19.98
N ASN A 320 -12.68 -18.06 -20.19
CA ASN A 320 -14.02 -17.93 -20.73
C ASN A 320 -14.89 -17.15 -19.75
N ALA A 321 -15.35 -15.96 -20.14
CA ALA A 321 -16.05 -15.04 -19.24
C ALA A 321 -17.41 -15.58 -18.74
N VAL A 322 -18.01 -16.57 -19.42
CA VAL A 322 -19.29 -17.17 -19.04
C VAL A 322 -19.13 -18.40 -18.16
N THR A 323 -18.13 -19.26 -18.46
CA THR A 323 -17.98 -20.56 -17.78
C THR A 323 -16.90 -20.57 -16.69
N GLY A 324 -15.96 -19.61 -16.71
CA GLY A 324 -14.81 -19.59 -15.81
C GLY A 324 -13.69 -20.57 -16.21
N GLU A 325 -13.80 -21.23 -17.39
CA GLU A 325 -12.77 -22.14 -17.87
C GLU A 325 -11.52 -21.38 -18.29
N LEU A 326 -10.36 -21.81 -17.78
CA LEU A 326 -9.07 -21.29 -18.19
C LEU A 326 -8.79 -21.64 -19.65
N LEU A 327 -8.44 -20.65 -20.47
CA LEU A 327 -8.07 -20.85 -21.88
C LEU A 327 -6.57 -20.92 -22.04
N TRP A 328 -5.85 -19.98 -21.45
CA TRP A 328 -4.40 -20.01 -21.30
C TRP A 328 -3.94 -19.21 -20.09
N ARG A 329 -2.77 -19.57 -19.58
CA ARG A 329 -2.04 -18.85 -18.53
C ARG A 329 -0.58 -18.72 -18.93
N ASN A 330 0.00 -17.55 -18.72
CA ASN A 330 1.44 -17.34 -18.87
C ASN A 330 2.01 -16.63 -17.65
N ASN A 331 2.88 -17.30 -16.92
CA ASN A 331 3.63 -16.70 -15.82
C ASN A 331 4.83 -15.96 -16.43
N ILE A 332 4.73 -14.63 -16.48
CA ILE A 332 5.69 -13.73 -17.13
C ILE A 332 6.67 -13.14 -16.12
N GLY A 333 7.84 -12.77 -16.60
CA GLY A 333 8.85 -12.09 -15.80
C GLY A 333 9.65 -12.99 -14.86
N PRO A 334 10.63 -12.43 -14.14
CA PRO A 334 11.25 -13.12 -13.02
C PRO A 334 10.20 -13.34 -11.93
N ALA A 335 10.40 -14.36 -11.08
CA ALA A 335 9.57 -14.53 -9.91
C ALA A 335 9.55 -13.20 -9.11
N PRO A 336 8.36 -12.70 -8.69
CA PRO A 336 8.27 -11.42 -8.00
C PRO A 336 9.23 -11.39 -6.81
N ARG A 337 10.00 -10.32 -6.70
CA ARG A 337 10.91 -10.11 -5.56
C ARG A 337 10.08 -9.99 -4.29
N GLY A 338 10.20 -10.99 -3.42
CA GLY A 338 9.56 -10.99 -2.13
C GLY A 338 8.04 -11.07 -2.25
N LEU A 339 7.52 -12.26 -2.21
CA LEU A 339 6.13 -12.53 -1.89
C LEU A 339 5.93 -12.24 -0.41
N ASN A 340 6.08 -10.97 -0.01
CA ASN A 340 5.65 -10.53 1.29
C ASN A 340 4.13 -10.42 1.22
N PRO A 341 3.39 -11.21 1.99
CA PRO A 341 2.00 -10.92 2.25
C PRO A 341 1.93 -9.51 2.85
N GLY A 342 1.50 -8.52 2.07
CA GLY A 342 1.50 -7.12 2.46
C GLY A 342 2.60 -6.23 1.85
N GLY A 343 3.44 -6.75 0.95
CA GLY A 343 4.30 -5.89 0.13
C GLY A 343 3.48 -5.06 -0.87
N ASP A 344 3.85 -3.80 -1.06
CA ASP A 344 3.20 -2.80 -1.93
C ASP A 344 3.26 -3.15 -3.44
N VAL A 345 2.87 -4.35 -3.82
CA VAL A 345 2.88 -4.80 -5.22
C VAL A 345 1.45 -4.94 -5.72
N GLY A 346 0.76 -3.80 -5.81
CA GLY A 346 -0.55 -3.74 -6.46
C GLY A 346 -0.40 -3.97 -7.97
N GLN A 347 -1.18 -4.89 -8.52
CA GLN A 347 -1.29 -5.10 -9.96
C GLN A 347 -2.64 -4.55 -10.39
N ARG A 348 -2.68 -3.30 -10.93
CA ARG A 348 -3.97 -2.60 -11.11
C ARG A 348 -4.50 -2.65 -12.54
N ALA A 349 -3.69 -2.28 -13.52
CA ALA A 349 -4.17 -2.11 -14.87
C ALA A 349 -3.28 -2.77 -15.92
N MET A 350 -3.90 -3.46 -16.84
CA MET A 350 -3.34 -3.92 -18.11
C MET A 350 -4.12 -3.30 -19.27
N ALA A 351 -3.70 -3.50 -20.50
CA ALA A 351 -4.41 -3.00 -21.68
C ALA A 351 -4.58 -4.07 -22.76
N LEU A 352 -5.68 -3.98 -23.49
CA LEU A 352 -5.92 -4.70 -24.73
C LEU A 352 -5.70 -3.73 -25.89
N TYR A 353 -4.87 -4.14 -26.85
CA TYR A 353 -4.68 -3.38 -28.08
C TYR A 353 -4.24 -4.26 -29.24
N GLN A 354 -4.89 -4.13 -30.37
CA GLN A 354 -4.76 -5.06 -31.50
C GLN A 354 -4.98 -6.50 -31.01
N ASP A 355 -4.06 -7.40 -31.31
CA ASP A 355 -4.08 -8.79 -30.87
C ASP A 355 -3.24 -9.03 -29.60
N LYS A 356 -3.10 -8.00 -28.74
CA LYS A 356 -2.16 -8.05 -27.61
C LYS A 356 -2.83 -7.75 -26.29
N VAL A 357 -2.38 -8.48 -25.24
CA VAL A 357 -2.51 -8.11 -23.84
C VAL A 357 -1.19 -7.48 -23.40
N ILE A 358 -1.23 -6.25 -22.90
CA ILE A 358 -0.03 -5.48 -22.53
C ILE A 358 -0.01 -5.31 -21.03
N VAL A 359 1.07 -5.75 -20.38
CA VAL A 359 1.21 -5.85 -18.94
C VAL A 359 2.57 -5.29 -18.50
N PRO A 360 2.60 -4.32 -17.59
CA PRO A 360 3.84 -3.89 -16.94
C PRO A 360 4.13 -4.77 -15.72
N THR A 361 5.38 -4.83 -15.28
CA THR A 361 5.76 -5.53 -14.04
C THR A 361 6.56 -4.65 -13.10
N MET A 362 6.57 -5.02 -11.83
CA MET A 362 7.35 -4.32 -10.80
C MET A 362 8.87 -4.48 -10.99
N GLU A 363 9.28 -5.45 -11.80
CA GLU A 363 10.68 -5.72 -12.12
C GLU A 363 11.22 -4.86 -13.28
N GLY A 364 10.44 -3.87 -13.72
CA GLY A 364 10.90 -2.91 -14.73
C GLY A 364 10.69 -3.36 -16.17
N LEU A 365 9.78 -4.29 -16.43
CA LEU A 365 9.50 -4.82 -17.77
C LEU A 365 8.07 -4.51 -18.20
N ILE A 366 7.89 -4.26 -19.49
CA ILE A 366 6.58 -4.29 -20.16
C ILE A 366 6.58 -5.52 -21.07
N TYR A 367 5.53 -6.32 -20.97
CA TYR A 367 5.27 -7.45 -21.83
C TYR A 367 4.07 -7.19 -22.72
N ALA A 368 4.14 -7.58 -23.98
CA ALA A 368 2.98 -7.76 -24.83
C ALA A 368 2.85 -9.24 -25.18
N LEU A 369 1.70 -9.81 -24.82
CA LEU A 369 1.35 -11.19 -25.11
C LEU A 369 0.32 -11.23 -26.22
N ASP A 370 0.37 -12.21 -27.09
CA ASP A 370 -0.68 -12.51 -28.05
C ASP A 370 -1.97 -12.88 -27.29
N ALA A 371 -3.06 -12.15 -27.52
CA ALA A 371 -4.30 -12.28 -26.76
C ALA A 371 -4.98 -13.64 -26.90
N ARG A 372 -4.76 -14.37 -28.01
CA ARG A 372 -5.34 -15.69 -28.25
C ARG A 372 -4.53 -16.81 -27.63
N THR A 373 -3.21 -16.66 -27.56
CA THR A 373 -2.30 -17.77 -27.23
C THR A 373 -1.47 -17.52 -25.97
N GLY A 374 -1.48 -16.32 -25.42
CA GLY A 374 -0.65 -15.96 -24.29
C GLY A 374 0.86 -15.93 -24.56
N LYS A 375 1.30 -16.13 -25.81
CA LYS A 375 2.73 -16.10 -26.17
C LYS A 375 3.25 -14.67 -26.12
N ILE A 376 4.47 -14.49 -25.57
CA ILE A 376 5.15 -13.19 -25.58
C ILE A 376 5.47 -12.81 -27.03
N VAL A 377 4.97 -11.65 -27.46
CA VAL A 377 5.23 -11.04 -28.78
C VAL A 377 6.46 -10.16 -28.70
N TRP A 378 6.53 -9.31 -27.66
CA TRP A 378 7.69 -8.50 -27.33
C TRP A 378 7.75 -8.22 -25.83
N GLN A 379 8.94 -7.87 -25.36
CA GLN A 379 9.18 -7.35 -24.01
C GLN A 379 10.22 -6.24 -24.09
N THR A 380 10.12 -5.26 -23.17
CA THR A 380 11.06 -4.15 -23.08
C THR A 380 11.24 -3.70 -21.65
N HIS A 381 12.45 -3.22 -21.32
CA HIS A 381 12.67 -2.51 -20.05
C HIS A 381 12.14 -1.09 -20.18
N TYR A 382 11.52 -0.56 -19.12
CA TYR A 382 11.14 0.84 -19.15
C TYR A 382 12.23 1.79 -18.69
N SER A 383 13.15 1.38 -17.82
CA SER A 383 14.31 2.20 -17.48
C SER A 383 15.50 1.89 -18.39
N ASP A 384 16.29 2.90 -18.66
CA ASP A 384 17.59 2.78 -19.28
C ASP A 384 18.66 2.78 -18.17
N PRO A 385 19.32 1.65 -17.90
CA PRO A 385 20.30 1.54 -16.81
C PRO A 385 21.54 2.41 -17.03
N ASP A 386 21.77 2.86 -18.25
CA ASP A 386 22.89 3.75 -18.60
C ASP A 386 22.52 5.23 -18.47
N ASP A 387 21.25 5.61 -18.31
CA ASP A 387 20.80 6.97 -18.00
C ASP A 387 20.81 7.19 -16.48
N PRO A 388 21.76 7.98 -15.93
CA PRO A 388 21.88 8.18 -14.49
C PRO A 388 20.67 8.91 -13.88
N LYS A 389 19.82 9.53 -14.70
CA LYS A 389 18.58 10.19 -14.27
C LYS A 389 17.43 9.19 -14.11
N GLU A 390 17.44 8.06 -14.82
CA GLU A 390 16.37 7.07 -14.77
C GLU A 390 16.50 6.09 -13.60
N GLY A 391 17.72 5.76 -13.17
CA GLY A 391 17.93 4.73 -12.13
C GLY A 391 17.70 3.28 -12.61
N LYS A 392 17.86 2.31 -11.71
CA LYS A 392 17.96 0.88 -12.08
C LYS A 392 16.77 0.00 -11.66
N ASP A 393 16.01 0.38 -10.65
CA ASP A 393 15.03 -0.49 -10.01
C ASP A 393 13.59 0.05 -10.12
N HIS A 394 13.26 0.66 -11.25
CA HIS A 394 11.92 1.19 -11.50
C HIS A 394 10.93 0.09 -11.87
N GLY A 395 9.72 0.17 -11.32
CA GLY A 395 8.62 -0.71 -11.61
C GLY A 395 7.34 0.05 -11.91
N SER A 396 6.27 -0.66 -12.20
CA SER A 396 4.93 -0.09 -12.27
C SER A 396 3.89 -1.08 -11.79
N ASP A 397 3.14 -0.67 -10.79
CA ASP A 397 1.94 -1.34 -10.30
C ASP A 397 0.66 -0.65 -10.78
N GLY A 398 0.76 0.60 -11.24
CA GLY A 398 -0.38 1.40 -11.72
C GLY A 398 -0.96 0.95 -13.04
N GLY A 399 -0.15 0.32 -13.86
CA GLY A 399 -0.55 -0.19 -15.16
C GLY A 399 -0.44 0.80 -16.31
N VAL A 400 -1.06 0.44 -17.42
CA VAL A 400 -0.90 1.11 -18.72
C VAL A 400 -2.24 1.57 -19.28
N ILE A 401 -2.18 2.59 -20.13
CA ILE A 401 -3.25 3.01 -21.04
C ILE A 401 -2.69 3.08 -22.47
N VAL A 402 -3.44 2.60 -23.46
CA VAL A 402 -3.02 2.72 -24.87
C VAL A 402 -3.72 3.88 -25.52
N ILE A 403 -2.97 4.77 -26.19
CA ILE A 403 -3.47 5.96 -26.88
C ILE A 403 -2.74 6.06 -28.22
N HIS A 404 -3.46 6.07 -29.32
CA HIS A 404 -2.91 6.19 -30.69
C HIS A 404 -1.74 5.20 -30.94
N GLY A 405 -1.95 3.94 -30.58
CA GLY A 405 -0.92 2.90 -30.73
C GLY A 405 0.30 3.07 -29.82
N LYS A 406 0.22 3.91 -28.79
CA LYS A 406 1.27 4.08 -27.77
C LYS A 406 0.81 3.57 -26.43
N VAL A 407 1.61 2.73 -25.82
CA VAL A 407 1.47 2.27 -24.43
C VAL A 407 2.02 3.34 -23.52
N VAL A 408 1.16 4.10 -22.83
CA VAL A 408 1.56 5.13 -21.88
C VAL A 408 1.54 4.56 -20.47
N ILE A 409 2.63 4.74 -19.75
CA ILE A 409 2.85 4.14 -18.43
C ILE A 409 3.45 5.13 -17.45
N GLY A 410 3.01 5.05 -16.20
CA GLY A 410 3.61 5.72 -15.06
C GLY A 410 4.58 4.80 -14.30
N MET A 411 5.27 5.37 -13.33
CA MET A 411 6.31 4.68 -12.55
C MET A 411 5.96 4.60 -11.08
N THR A 412 6.36 3.48 -10.48
CA THR A 412 6.45 3.25 -9.03
C THR A 412 7.85 2.80 -8.65
N ASN A 413 8.17 2.83 -7.35
CA ASN A 413 9.50 2.47 -6.82
C ASN A 413 10.67 3.29 -7.41
N CYS A 414 10.36 4.38 -8.08
CA CYS A 414 11.37 5.33 -8.51
C CYS A 414 11.48 6.44 -7.48
N GLY A 415 12.67 6.63 -6.91
CA GLY A 415 12.91 7.71 -5.97
C GLY A 415 12.35 7.48 -4.56
N ARG A 416 12.18 6.24 -4.12
CA ARG A 416 12.05 5.95 -2.68
C ARG A 416 13.29 6.40 -1.93
N ILE A 417 14.45 6.21 -2.54
CA ILE A 417 15.74 6.73 -2.09
C ILE A 417 16.20 7.74 -3.15
N PRO A 418 16.59 8.97 -2.79
CA PRO A 418 16.95 10.01 -3.76
C PRO A 418 17.98 9.62 -4.82
N GLN A 419 18.85 8.64 -4.52
CA GLN A 419 19.89 8.15 -5.43
C GLN A 419 19.42 7.14 -6.48
N GLU A 420 18.17 6.68 -6.43
CA GLU A 420 17.62 5.67 -7.36
C GLU A 420 17.14 6.23 -8.69
N GLY A 421 17.22 7.54 -8.89
CA GLY A 421 16.80 8.25 -10.09
C GLY A 421 15.41 8.87 -9.97
N HIS A 422 15.01 9.59 -11.00
CA HIS A 422 13.77 10.36 -11.02
C HIS A 422 12.62 9.57 -11.66
N CYS A 423 11.43 9.73 -11.09
CA CYS A 423 10.19 9.22 -11.68
C CYS A 423 9.85 9.93 -12.99
N TYR A 424 9.18 9.20 -13.87
CA TYR A 424 8.72 9.74 -15.16
C TYR A 424 7.46 9.01 -15.64
N ILE A 425 6.77 9.63 -16.59
CA ILE A 425 5.75 9.03 -17.44
C ILE A 425 6.38 8.79 -18.80
N SER A 426 6.17 7.63 -19.40
CA SER A 426 6.75 7.31 -20.71
C SER A 426 5.75 6.64 -21.64
N ALA A 427 6.03 6.68 -22.94
CA ALA A 427 5.26 6.00 -23.95
C ALA A 427 6.12 5.08 -24.81
N TYR A 428 5.53 3.95 -25.19
CA TYR A 428 6.14 2.93 -26.03
C TYR A 428 5.23 2.61 -27.21
N ASP A 429 5.81 2.36 -28.38
CA ASP A 429 5.08 1.88 -29.54
C ASP A 429 4.46 0.50 -29.26
N ALA A 430 3.16 0.35 -29.35
CA ALA A 430 2.42 -0.85 -28.99
C ALA A 430 2.71 -2.04 -29.91
N GLY A 431 3.25 -1.80 -31.11
CA GLY A 431 3.66 -2.84 -32.05
C GLY A 431 5.02 -3.43 -31.72
N THR A 432 5.96 -2.60 -31.26
CA THR A 432 7.39 -2.94 -31.18
C THR A 432 7.97 -2.88 -29.77
N GLY A 433 7.31 -2.24 -28.81
CA GLY A 433 7.83 -1.98 -27.48
C GLY A 433 8.92 -0.90 -27.40
N LYS A 434 9.23 -0.20 -28.50
CA LYS A 434 10.22 0.89 -28.50
C LYS A 434 9.71 2.12 -27.78
N ARG A 435 10.52 2.71 -26.90
CA ARG A 435 10.20 3.97 -26.24
C ARG A 435 10.09 5.11 -27.25
N VAL A 436 8.99 5.88 -27.18
CA VAL A 436 8.68 7.01 -28.06
C VAL A 436 9.04 8.33 -27.38
N TRP A 437 8.62 8.49 -26.14
CA TRP A 437 8.91 9.69 -25.34
C TRP A 437 8.92 9.37 -23.84
N LYS A 438 9.48 10.28 -23.04
CA LYS A 438 9.39 10.31 -21.56
C LYS A 438 9.24 11.74 -21.06
N PHE A 439 8.56 11.90 -19.92
CA PHE A 439 8.40 13.15 -19.19
C PHE A 439 8.74 12.90 -17.72
N PHE A 440 9.79 13.54 -17.21
CA PHE A 440 10.18 13.41 -15.81
C PHE A 440 9.22 14.16 -14.89
N THR A 441 8.64 13.49 -13.89
CA THR A 441 7.76 14.08 -12.89
C THR A 441 8.56 14.76 -11.76
N VAL A 442 9.87 14.47 -11.64
CA VAL A 442 10.83 15.14 -10.77
C VAL A 442 11.85 15.87 -11.67
N PRO A 443 11.70 17.19 -11.86
CA PRO A 443 12.60 17.97 -12.72
C PRO A 443 13.94 18.26 -12.04
N ASN A 444 15.01 18.40 -12.84
CA ASN A 444 16.27 18.93 -12.40
C ASN A 444 16.22 20.44 -12.20
N LYS A 445 17.20 20.98 -11.49
CA LYS A 445 17.38 22.43 -11.36
C LYS A 445 17.49 23.10 -12.74
N GLY A 446 16.74 24.18 -12.93
CA GLY A 446 16.68 24.91 -14.21
C GLY A 446 15.69 24.32 -15.23
N GLU A 447 15.14 23.13 -15.01
CA GLU A 447 13.99 22.65 -15.77
C GLU A 447 12.68 23.25 -15.22
N ALA A 448 11.60 23.21 -16.00
CA ALA A 448 10.29 23.68 -15.55
C ALA A 448 9.86 22.96 -14.26
N GLY A 449 9.62 23.72 -13.18
CA GLY A 449 9.32 23.18 -11.85
C GLY A 449 10.55 22.84 -10.99
N GLY A 450 11.76 22.80 -11.54
CA GLY A 450 12.97 22.38 -10.83
C GLY A 450 13.41 23.33 -9.72
N ASP A 451 13.08 24.61 -9.82
CA ASP A 451 13.45 25.62 -8.79
C ASP A 451 12.50 25.59 -7.57
N THR A 452 11.48 24.72 -7.56
CA THR A 452 10.51 24.61 -6.48
C THR A 452 10.92 23.65 -5.35
N TRP A 453 12.10 23.03 -5.42
CA TRP A 453 12.57 22.01 -4.49
C TRP A 453 13.42 22.56 -3.33
N GLY A 454 13.29 23.86 -3.03
CA GLY A 454 13.93 24.47 -1.85
C GLY A 454 15.47 24.45 -1.87
N GLY A 455 16.07 24.34 -3.05
CA GLY A 455 17.52 24.31 -3.21
C GLY A 455 18.16 22.92 -3.08
N LEU A 456 17.37 21.85 -2.95
CA LEU A 456 17.88 20.48 -2.95
C LEU A 456 18.68 20.19 -4.24
N PRO A 457 19.85 19.52 -4.12
CA PRO A 457 20.54 18.96 -5.28
C PRO A 457 19.66 17.98 -6.04
N ASP A 458 19.87 17.86 -7.35
CA ASP A 458 19.04 17.01 -8.21
C ASP A 458 19.01 15.54 -7.73
N ASN A 459 20.15 14.99 -7.32
CA ASN A 459 20.29 13.64 -6.80
C ASN A 459 19.69 13.41 -5.39
N GLN A 460 19.06 14.42 -4.81
CA GLN A 460 18.34 14.32 -3.53
C GLN A 460 16.82 14.54 -3.69
N ARG A 461 16.34 14.71 -4.93
CA ARG A 461 14.94 14.89 -5.23
C ARG A 461 14.32 13.56 -5.59
N ALA A 462 13.18 13.24 -5.00
CA ALA A 462 12.52 11.95 -5.18
C ALA A 462 11.00 12.02 -4.98
N GLY A 463 10.30 10.96 -5.38
CA GLY A 463 8.85 10.86 -5.32
C GLY A 463 8.17 11.30 -6.61
N ALA A 464 6.99 11.90 -6.51
CA ALA A 464 6.12 12.23 -7.63
C ALA A 464 5.83 11.03 -8.54
N GLU A 465 5.70 9.87 -7.93
CA GLU A 465 5.33 8.60 -8.59
C GLU A 465 3.96 8.68 -9.23
N THR A 466 3.72 7.86 -10.24
CA THR A 466 2.47 7.81 -10.99
C THR A 466 1.93 6.38 -11.00
N TRP A 467 1.53 5.89 -9.81
CA TRP A 467 1.10 4.52 -9.59
C TRP A 467 -0.39 4.24 -9.87
N ILE A 468 -1.08 5.16 -10.54
CA ILE A 468 -2.41 4.98 -11.13
C ILE A 468 -2.37 5.36 -12.62
N ALA A 469 -2.97 4.53 -13.46
CA ALA A 469 -3.05 4.80 -14.91
C ALA A 469 -3.84 6.08 -15.21
N GLY A 470 -3.36 6.84 -16.16
CA GLY A 470 -3.97 8.10 -16.60
C GLY A 470 -5.32 7.94 -17.31
N THR A 471 -5.91 9.07 -17.66
CA THR A 471 -7.11 9.18 -18.52
C THR A 471 -6.77 9.95 -19.80
N TYR A 472 -7.64 9.87 -20.79
CA TYR A 472 -7.42 10.49 -22.09
C TYR A 472 -8.67 11.21 -22.61
N ASP A 473 -8.49 12.40 -23.12
CA ASP A 473 -9.52 13.16 -23.86
C ASP A 473 -9.19 13.13 -25.36
N PRO A 474 -9.96 12.38 -26.17
CA PRO A 474 -9.72 12.30 -27.61
C PRO A 474 -9.96 13.63 -28.34
N GLU A 475 -10.87 14.48 -27.85
CA GLU A 475 -11.21 15.77 -28.48
C GLU A 475 -10.08 16.79 -28.30
N LEU A 476 -9.48 16.81 -27.09
CA LEU A 476 -8.36 17.70 -26.75
C LEU A 476 -6.99 17.10 -27.09
N ASN A 477 -6.94 15.84 -27.49
CA ASN A 477 -5.72 15.04 -27.61
C ASN A 477 -4.80 15.23 -26.39
N THR A 478 -5.34 14.95 -25.20
CA THR A 478 -4.65 15.22 -23.93
C THR A 478 -4.81 14.04 -22.98
N THR A 479 -3.70 13.55 -22.44
CA THR A 479 -3.71 12.55 -21.36
C THR A 479 -3.45 13.23 -20.02
N TYR A 480 -4.22 12.82 -18.99
CA TYR A 480 -4.16 13.40 -17.65
C TYR A 480 -3.65 12.37 -16.64
N TRP A 481 -2.66 12.77 -15.87
CA TRP A 481 -1.99 11.92 -14.89
C TRP A 481 -1.95 12.59 -13.53
N GLY A 482 -2.09 11.79 -12.49
CA GLY A 482 -1.82 12.21 -11.13
C GLY A 482 -0.41 11.85 -10.70
N THR A 483 0.14 12.61 -9.78
CA THR A 483 1.42 12.30 -9.14
C THR A 483 1.25 12.19 -7.64
N ALA A 484 2.02 11.30 -7.04
CA ALA A 484 2.12 11.11 -5.59
C ALA A 484 2.98 12.20 -4.93
N GLN A 485 3.14 12.14 -3.61
CA GLN A 485 3.92 13.10 -2.85
C GLN A 485 5.42 13.05 -3.17
N ALA A 486 6.16 14.09 -2.75
CA ALA A 486 7.61 14.11 -2.78
C ALA A 486 8.20 13.26 -1.65
N LYS A 487 9.37 12.66 -1.88
CA LYS A 487 10.03 11.77 -0.91
C LYS A 487 11.42 12.28 -0.48
N PRO A 488 11.86 11.95 0.75
CA PRO A 488 11.03 11.45 1.85
C PRO A 488 9.79 12.32 2.05
N TRP A 489 8.64 11.71 2.40
CA TRP A 489 7.36 12.45 2.46
C TRP A 489 7.33 13.53 3.56
N ARG A 490 8.10 13.41 4.63
CA ARG A 490 8.26 14.46 5.63
C ARG A 490 9.13 15.62 5.10
N ARG A 491 8.61 16.86 5.16
CA ARG A 491 9.31 18.08 4.66
C ARG A 491 10.63 18.36 5.35
N ASP A 492 10.68 18.20 6.68
CA ASP A 492 11.87 18.38 7.49
C ASP A 492 12.96 17.38 7.15
N MET A 493 12.61 16.09 6.97
CA MET A 493 13.54 15.05 6.54
C MET A 493 13.97 15.21 5.08
N ARG A 494 13.05 15.62 4.22
CA ARG A 494 13.35 15.89 2.80
C ARG A 494 14.29 17.08 2.62
N GLY A 495 14.21 18.08 3.51
CA GLY A 495 15.01 19.28 3.41
C GLY A 495 14.56 20.26 2.33
N SER A 496 13.37 20.11 1.79
CA SER A 496 12.81 21.02 0.76
C SER A 496 12.32 22.36 1.32
N GLY A 497 12.31 22.53 2.65
CA GLY A 497 11.84 23.75 3.30
C GLY A 497 10.43 24.14 2.86
N ALA A 498 10.23 25.40 2.46
CA ALA A 498 8.94 25.91 1.95
C ALA A 498 8.69 25.59 0.46
N GLY A 499 9.54 24.80 -0.18
CA GLY A 499 9.41 24.45 -1.59
C GLY A 499 8.13 23.66 -1.88
N SER A 500 7.50 23.96 -3.01
CA SER A 500 6.27 23.28 -3.45
C SER A 500 6.51 21.92 -4.09
N THR A 501 7.78 21.58 -4.39
CA THR A 501 8.24 20.27 -4.88
C THR A 501 7.50 19.77 -6.15
N LEU A 502 7.40 20.64 -7.17
CA LEU A 502 6.78 20.25 -8.44
C LEU A 502 7.57 19.13 -9.14
N PHE A 503 6.90 18.14 -9.69
CA PHE A 503 5.45 18.02 -9.89
C PHE A 503 4.78 17.02 -8.93
N ALA A 504 5.26 16.88 -7.71
CA ALA A 504 4.57 16.07 -6.71
C ALA A 504 3.15 16.59 -6.42
N ASN A 505 2.25 15.68 -6.05
CA ASN A 505 0.85 15.95 -5.70
C ASN A 505 0.13 16.85 -6.71
N SER A 506 0.28 16.53 -8.00
CA SER A 506 -0.23 17.36 -9.09
C SER A 506 -1.08 16.58 -10.07
N THR A 507 -1.97 17.27 -10.76
CA THR A 507 -2.51 16.82 -12.03
C THR A 507 -1.62 17.35 -13.16
N LEU A 508 -1.20 16.46 -14.05
CA LEU A 508 -0.42 16.77 -15.25
C LEU A 508 -1.29 16.53 -16.48
N ALA A 509 -1.32 17.48 -17.41
CA ALA A 509 -1.91 17.32 -18.73
C ALA A 509 -0.80 17.26 -19.78
N LEU A 510 -0.66 16.10 -20.40
CA LEU A 510 0.40 15.85 -21.37
C LEU A 510 -0.19 15.65 -22.78
N ASP A 511 0.57 16.05 -23.77
CA ASP A 511 0.33 15.65 -25.15
C ASP A 511 0.71 14.16 -25.30
N PRO A 512 -0.22 13.25 -25.66
CA PRO A 512 0.06 11.82 -25.68
C PRO A 512 1.01 11.38 -26.81
N ASP A 513 1.19 12.22 -27.83
CA ASP A 513 2.05 11.92 -28.95
C ASP A 513 3.50 12.27 -28.70
N THR A 514 3.76 13.30 -27.88
CA THR A 514 5.09 13.88 -27.66
C THR A 514 5.56 13.88 -26.22
N GLY A 515 4.69 13.61 -25.24
CA GLY A 515 4.97 13.73 -23.82
C GLY A 515 5.13 15.17 -23.30
N LYS A 516 4.86 16.18 -24.13
CA LYS A 516 4.99 17.58 -23.72
C LYS A 516 3.91 17.97 -22.73
N LEU A 517 4.32 18.65 -21.64
CA LEU A 517 3.42 19.22 -20.64
C LEU A 517 2.64 20.38 -21.27
N LYS A 518 1.29 20.29 -21.22
CA LYS A 518 0.37 21.36 -21.64
C LYS A 518 0.06 22.28 -20.47
N TRP A 519 -0.27 21.71 -19.31
CA TRP A 519 -0.49 22.40 -18.05
C TRP A 519 -0.38 21.45 -16.86
N TYR A 520 -0.29 22.01 -15.67
CA TYR A 520 -0.36 21.27 -14.41
C TYR A 520 -1.19 22.05 -13.38
N PHE A 521 -1.70 21.34 -12.37
CA PHE A 521 -2.30 21.91 -11.17
C PHE A 521 -1.76 21.15 -9.94
N SER A 522 -1.17 21.86 -8.98
CA SER A 522 -0.66 21.26 -7.75
C SER A 522 -1.74 21.28 -6.68
N HIS A 523 -2.18 20.11 -6.24
CA HIS A 523 -3.24 19.92 -5.24
C HIS A 523 -2.74 20.14 -3.83
N SER A 524 -1.53 19.70 -3.52
CA SER A 524 -0.93 19.72 -2.17
C SER A 524 0.55 20.10 -2.24
N PRO A 525 0.90 21.36 -2.57
CA PRO A 525 2.28 21.78 -2.74
C PRO A 525 3.08 21.64 -1.44
N GLY A 526 4.23 20.91 -1.49
CA GLY A 526 5.11 20.72 -0.34
C GLY A 526 4.50 19.90 0.79
N GLU A 527 3.65 18.97 0.48
CA GLU A 527 2.96 18.06 1.40
C GLU A 527 3.91 17.30 2.34
N THR A 528 3.46 16.82 3.51
CA THR A 528 4.29 16.27 4.58
C THR A 528 3.65 15.11 5.38
N PHE A 529 2.47 14.61 5.02
CA PHE A 529 1.73 13.55 5.74
C PHE A 529 1.38 12.34 4.89
N ASP A 530 2.05 12.15 3.77
CA ASP A 530 1.75 11.05 2.83
C ASP A 530 0.33 11.16 2.23
N LEU A 531 -0.10 12.38 1.94
CA LEU A 531 -1.41 12.67 1.37
C LEU A 531 -1.33 12.77 -0.16
N ASP A 532 -1.19 11.62 -0.81
CA ASP A 532 -1.08 11.51 -2.26
C ASP A 532 -2.30 12.08 -3.00
N GLU A 533 -2.02 12.65 -4.18
CA GLU A 533 -3.01 13.13 -5.14
C GLU A 533 -2.89 12.44 -6.52
N VAL A 534 -2.40 11.21 -6.54
CA VAL A 534 -2.07 10.42 -7.75
C VAL A 534 -3.28 9.80 -8.44
N PHE A 535 -4.43 9.78 -7.81
CA PHE A 535 -5.62 8.99 -8.14
C PHE A 535 -6.25 9.35 -9.49
N GLU A 536 -7.39 8.75 -9.83
CA GLU A 536 -8.05 8.91 -11.11
C GLU A 536 -8.46 10.36 -11.39
N ARG A 537 -8.40 10.73 -12.69
CA ARG A 537 -8.94 11.98 -13.24
C ARG A 537 -10.19 11.63 -14.03
N ILE A 538 -11.35 12.01 -13.52
CA ILE A 538 -12.63 11.73 -14.16
C ILE A 538 -13.00 12.93 -15.03
N LEU A 539 -13.17 12.69 -16.35
CA LEU A 539 -13.44 13.73 -17.33
C LEU A 539 -14.95 13.83 -17.57
N ILE A 540 -15.52 15.02 -17.34
CA ILE A 540 -16.97 15.24 -17.41
C ILE A 540 -17.25 16.52 -18.20
N ASP A 541 -18.24 16.45 -19.09
CA ASP A 541 -18.70 17.60 -19.86
C ASP A 541 -20.04 18.12 -19.32
N HIS A 542 -20.07 19.39 -18.95
CA HIS A 542 -21.29 20.11 -18.61
C HIS A 542 -21.61 21.12 -19.69
N GLY A 543 -22.20 20.64 -20.78
CA GLY A 543 -22.37 21.45 -21.99
C GLY A 543 -21.02 21.87 -22.59
N PRO A 544 -20.72 23.16 -22.76
CA PRO A 544 -19.43 23.60 -23.28
C PRO A 544 -18.30 23.54 -22.25
N GLN A 545 -18.60 23.39 -20.96
CA GLN A 545 -17.60 23.34 -19.92
C GLN A 545 -17.00 21.94 -19.80
N LYS A 546 -15.72 21.84 -20.11
CA LYS A 546 -14.94 20.60 -19.99
C LYS A 546 -14.27 20.55 -18.63
N THR A 547 -14.70 19.61 -17.77
CA THR A 547 -14.20 19.51 -16.41
C THR A 547 -13.40 18.24 -16.18
N LEU A 548 -12.50 18.30 -15.20
CA LEU A 548 -11.77 17.18 -14.62
C LEU A 548 -12.03 17.18 -13.14
N MET A 549 -12.46 16.02 -12.60
CA MET A 549 -12.67 15.84 -11.17
C MET A 549 -11.74 14.77 -10.63
N THR A 550 -11.24 14.98 -9.40
CA THR A 550 -10.38 14.03 -8.70
C THR A 550 -10.49 14.22 -7.21
N THR A 551 -10.22 13.16 -6.46
CA THR A 551 -10.15 13.17 -4.98
C THR A 551 -8.94 12.36 -4.56
N GLY A 552 -8.16 12.87 -3.61
CA GLY A 552 -6.99 12.19 -3.06
C GLY A 552 -7.11 11.91 -1.58
N LYS A 553 -5.97 11.52 -0.99
CA LYS A 553 -5.87 11.18 0.44
C LYS A 553 -6.22 12.36 1.35
N ALA A 554 -6.05 13.59 0.89
CA ALA A 554 -6.48 14.78 1.62
C ALA A 554 -8.01 14.90 1.80
N GLY A 555 -8.79 14.06 1.10
CA GLY A 555 -10.25 14.07 1.19
C GLY A 555 -10.91 15.30 0.55
N ILE A 556 -10.24 15.93 -0.37
CA ILE A 556 -10.78 17.07 -1.12
C ILE A 556 -11.21 16.61 -2.52
N LEU A 557 -12.48 16.81 -2.86
CA LEU A 557 -12.97 16.64 -4.22
C LEU A 557 -12.66 17.93 -5.00
N TRP A 558 -11.76 17.84 -5.96
CA TRP A 558 -11.33 18.94 -6.82
C TRP A 558 -12.09 18.95 -8.13
N LYS A 559 -12.42 20.13 -8.63
CA LYS A 559 -12.99 20.36 -9.96
C LYS A 559 -12.14 21.38 -10.70
N LEU A 560 -11.57 20.97 -11.83
CA LEU A 560 -10.71 21.78 -12.67
C LEU A 560 -11.31 21.94 -14.07
N ASP A 561 -11.02 23.04 -14.71
CA ASP A 561 -11.17 23.18 -16.19
C ASP A 561 -10.09 22.32 -16.86
N ARG A 562 -10.49 21.26 -17.57
CA ARG A 562 -9.50 20.32 -18.12
C ARG A 562 -8.78 20.82 -19.38
N VAL A 563 -9.24 21.93 -19.97
CA VAL A 563 -8.55 22.56 -21.10
C VAL A 563 -7.35 23.36 -20.63
N THR A 564 -7.51 24.06 -19.49
CA THR A 564 -6.55 25.08 -19.03
C THR A 564 -5.86 24.73 -17.71
N GLY A 565 -6.36 23.75 -16.97
CA GLY A 565 -5.91 23.42 -15.61
C GLY A 565 -6.38 24.41 -14.53
N LYS A 566 -7.24 25.37 -14.88
CA LYS A 566 -7.75 26.33 -13.91
C LYS A 566 -8.66 25.67 -12.87
N TYR A 567 -8.48 26.06 -11.62
CA TYR A 567 -9.38 25.71 -10.53
C TYR A 567 -10.80 26.27 -10.79
N LEU A 568 -11.80 25.43 -10.60
CA LEU A 568 -13.22 25.80 -10.71
C LEU A 568 -13.91 25.74 -9.36
N ASP A 569 -13.74 24.64 -8.61
CA ASP A 569 -14.36 24.44 -7.30
C ASP A 569 -13.66 23.32 -6.54
N SER A 570 -13.93 23.21 -5.23
CA SER A 570 -13.51 22.10 -4.39
C SER A 570 -14.48 21.88 -3.23
N ARG A 571 -14.48 20.63 -2.71
CA ARG A 571 -15.30 20.27 -1.55
C ARG A 571 -14.58 19.26 -0.65
N GLU A 572 -14.60 19.52 0.65
CA GLU A 572 -14.20 18.53 1.64
C GLU A 572 -15.23 17.39 1.65
N THR A 573 -14.74 16.15 1.50
CA THR A 573 -15.57 14.93 1.46
C THR A 573 -15.60 14.20 2.79
N VAL A 574 -14.56 14.39 3.59
CA VAL A 574 -14.42 13.93 4.98
C VAL A 574 -13.89 15.07 5.84
N PHE A 575 -13.89 14.91 7.15
CA PHE A 575 -13.26 15.89 8.05
C PHE A 575 -11.75 15.98 7.73
N GLN A 576 -11.23 17.19 7.67
CA GLN A 576 -9.79 17.44 7.53
C GLN A 576 -9.30 18.51 8.51
N ASN A 577 -8.06 18.37 8.99
CA ASN A 577 -7.40 19.33 9.86
C ASN A 577 -5.98 19.70 9.40
N VAL A 578 -5.62 19.36 8.17
CA VAL A 578 -4.29 19.64 7.60
C VAL A 578 -4.23 21.04 7.02
N PHE A 579 -5.27 21.45 6.31
CA PHE A 579 -5.38 22.76 5.68
C PHE A 579 -6.24 23.71 6.52
N ASN A 580 -5.80 24.95 6.66
CA ASN A 580 -6.59 25.97 7.34
C ASN A 580 -7.77 26.47 6.50
N LYS A 581 -7.53 26.73 5.22
CA LYS A 581 -8.51 27.27 4.29
C LYS A 581 -8.07 27.03 2.85
N ILE A 582 -9.02 26.69 1.99
CA ILE A 582 -8.85 26.66 0.54
C ILE A 582 -9.45 27.96 -0.03
N ASP A 583 -8.67 28.69 -0.82
CA ASP A 583 -9.14 29.89 -1.49
C ASP A 583 -10.18 29.50 -2.57
N PRO A 584 -11.40 30.00 -2.51
CA PRO A 584 -12.49 29.60 -3.39
C PRO A 584 -12.34 30.10 -4.85
N LYS A 585 -11.33 30.94 -5.14
CA LYS A 585 -11.07 31.43 -6.50
C LYS A 585 -9.91 30.72 -7.18
N THR A 586 -8.94 30.26 -6.38
CA THR A 586 -7.68 29.76 -6.91
C THR A 586 -7.40 28.30 -6.52
N GLY A 587 -8.11 27.77 -5.52
CA GLY A 587 -7.81 26.48 -4.92
C GLY A 587 -6.54 26.48 -4.05
N ALA A 588 -5.86 27.60 -3.92
CA ALA A 588 -4.69 27.72 -3.05
C ALA A 588 -5.08 27.60 -1.58
N PHE A 589 -4.23 26.99 -0.78
CA PHE A 589 -4.49 26.82 0.65
C PHE A 589 -3.22 27.09 1.48
N THR A 590 -3.42 27.19 2.78
CA THR A 590 -2.33 27.27 3.77
C THR A 590 -2.41 26.08 4.68
N TYR A 591 -1.26 25.50 4.98
CA TYR A 591 -1.17 24.47 6.02
C TYR A 591 -1.37 25.06 7.39
N ARG A 592 -1.83 24.25 8.31
CA ARG A 592 -1.78 24.50 9.73
C ARG A 592 -0.33 24.79 10.15
N LYS A 593 -0.12 25.81 11.00
CA LYS A 593 1.25 26.28 11.33
C LYS A 593 2.11 25.23 12.00
N ASP A 594 1.56 24.45 12.92
CA ASP A 594 2.25 23.37 13.61
C ASP A 594 2.72 22.26 12.65
N VAL A 595 1.96 22.01 11.56
CA VAL A 595 2.37 21.09 10.46
C VAL A 595 3.63 21.58 9.76
N LEU A 596 3.73 22.90 9.52
CA LEU A 596 4.90 23.49 8.86
C LEU A 596 6.13 23.54 9.76
N ASP A 597 5.93 23.75 11.06
CA ASP A 597 6.98 23.97 12.05
C ASP A 597 7.35 22.68 12.83
N GLN A 598 6.74 21.53 12.50
CA GLN A 598 6.91 20.28 13.22
C GLN A 598 8.39 19.86 13.31
N SER A 599 8.85 19.61 14.54
CA SER A 599 10.15 19.00 14.80
C SER A 599 10.13 17.48 14.67
N VAL A 600 11.30 16.85 14.52
CA VAL A 600 11.45 15.38 14.36
C VAL A 600 10.80 14.59 15.52
N GLN A 601 10.78 15.17 16.73
CA GLN A 601 10.25 14.49 17.94
C GLN A 601 8.79 14.80 18.24
N GLU A 602 8.21 15.75 17.56
CA GLU A 602 6.85 16.19 17.81
C GLU A 602 5.82 15.30 17.14
N TRP A 603 4.79 14.94 17.89
CA TRP A 603 3.67 14.14 17.36
C TRP A 603 2.51 15.07 17.00
N LEU A 604 2.09 15.03 15.74
CA LEU A 604 0.96 15.82 15.26
C LEU A 604 -0.15 14.92 14.69
N PRO A 605 -1.42 15.25 14.99
CA PRO A 605 -2.57 14.57 14.37
C PRO A 605 -2.81 15.10 12.95
N SER A 606 -2.98 14.19 12.01
CA SER A 606 -3.49 14.46 10.66
C SER A 606 -4.80 13.70 10.45
N CYS A 607 -5.83 14.41 10.09
CA CYS A 607 -7.07 13.87 9.57
C CYS A 607 -7.33 14.49 8.18
N PRO A 608 -7.51 13.70 7.13
CA PRO A 608 -7.29 12.26 7.06
C PRO A 608 -5.82 11.87 7.28
N GLY A 609 -5.60 10.56 7.57
CA GLY A 609 -4.28 9.95 7.58
C GLY A 609 -3.84 9.45 6.19
N PRO A 610 -2.74 8.71 6.08
CA PRO A 610 -2.22 8.16 4.82
C PRO A 610 -3.13 7.15 4.09
N ALA A 611 -4.09 6.54 4.76
CA ALA A 611 -5.15 5.76 4.12
C ALA A 611 -6.19 6.66 3.44
N GLY A 612 -6.23 7.90 3.86
CA GLY A 612 -6.97 8.94 3.22
C GLY A 612 -8.33 9.21 3.86
N GLY A 613 -8.93 10.17 3.29
CA GLY A 613 -10.07 10.52 2.49
C GLY A 613 -10.38 9.53 1.36
N LYS A 614 -9.56 9.47 0.37
CA LYS A 614 -9.69 8.50 -0.70
C LYS A 614 -8.31 8.01 -1.11
N ASP A 615 -8.18 6.72 -1.27
CA ASP A 615 -6.99 6.08 -1.81
C ASP A 615 -7.31 5.47 -3.20
N TRP A 616 -6.60 4.43 -3.66
CA TRP A 616 -6.72 3.82 -4.98
C TRP A 616 -8.14 3.31 -5.34
N PRO A 617 -9.05 2.91 -4.41
CA PRO A 617 -10.42 2.55 -4.76
C PRO A 617 -11.09 3.69 -5.55
N ALA A 618 -11.33 3.46 -6.84
CA ALA A 618 -11.75 4.50 -7.77
C ALA A 618 -13.19 4.96 -7.54
N ALA A 619 -13.45 6.24 -7.72
CA ALA A 619 -14.81 6.78 -7.81
C ALA A 619 -15.46 6.41 -9.15
N SER A 620 -16.79 6.45 -9.21
CA SER A 620 -17.55 6.24 -10.44
C SER A 620 -18.41 7.46 -10.78
N TYR A 621 -18.46 7.81 -12.06
CA TYR A 621 -19.37 8.82 -12.57
C TYR A 621 -20.58 8.17 -13.25
N HIS A 622 -21.76 8.33 -12.67
CA HIS A 622 -23.03 7.89 -13.23
C HIS A 622 -23.61 8.98 -14.14
N ALA A 623 -23.29 8.89 -15.43
CA ALA A 623 -23.64 9.91 -16.44
C ALA A 623 -25.15 10.21 -16.53
N PRO A 624 -26.09 9.21 -16.43
CA PRO A 624 -27.53 9.50 -16.52
C PRO A 624 -28.08 10.41 -15.43
N SER A 625 -27.43 10.49 -14.26
CA SER A 625 -27.87 11.35 -13.15
C SER A 625 -26.87 12.44 -12.78
N ASP A 626 -25.83 12.65 -13.57
CA ASP A 626 -24.74 13.63 -13.29
C ASP A 626 -24.15 13.48 -11.88
N THR A 627 -23.92 12.24 -11.46
CA THR A 627 -23.54 11.92 -10.08
C THR A 627 -22.17 11.25 -10.03
N ILE A 628 -21.26 11.77 -9.21
CA ILE A 628 -20.05 11.06 -8.82
C ILE A 628 -20.26 10.37 -7.47
N ILE A 629 -19.90 9.07 -7.40
CA ILE A 629 -19.98 8.26 -6.17
C ILE A 629 -18.57 7.88 -5.75
N ILE A 630 -18.18 8.25 -4.53
CA ILE A 630 -16.81 8.18 -4.04
C ILE A 630 -16.75 7.26 -2.82
N PRO A 631 -15.93 6.19 -2.85
CA PRO A 631 -15.60 5.40 -1.66
C PRO A 631 -14.53 6.14 -0.86
N LEU A 632 -14.82 6.40 0.40
CA LEU A 632 -14.01 7.22 1.28
C LEU A 632 -13.65 6.44 2.54
N GLU A 633 -12.46 6.73 3.09
CA GLU A 633 -12.02 6.24 4.37
C GLU A 633 -11.94 7.37 5.40
N GLN A 634 -12.41 7.10 6.61
CA GLN A 634 -12.50 8.04 7.73
C GLN A 634 -11.55 7.60 8.85
N SER A 635 -10.24 7.62 8.55
CA SER A 635 -9.18 7.38 9.53
C SER A 635 -8.24 8.57 9.64
N CYS A 636 -7.62 8.69 10.81
CA CYS A 636 -6.63 9.71 11.13
C CYS A 636 -5.31 9.05 11.53
N VAL A 637 -4.25 9.82 11.54
CA VAL A 637 -2.94 9.40 12.01
C VAL A 637 -2.36 10.39 13.00
N LEU A 638 -1.75 9.90 14.05
CA LEU A 638 -0.81 10.64 14.88
C LEU A 638 0.59 10.28 14.38
N MET A 639 1.33 11.26 13.90
CA MET A 639 2.60 11.05 13.21
C MET A 639 3.69 11.94 13.81
N ASN A 640 4.85 11.36 14.11
CA ASN A 640 6.01 12.16 14.52
C ASN A 640 6.88 12.56 13.32
N GLY A 641 7.83 13.46 13.55
CA GLY A 641 8.74 13.93 12.51
C GLY A 641 9.68 12.86 11.96
N ALA A 642 9.91 11.77 12.70
CA ALA A 642 10.71 10.62 12.24
C ALA A 642 9.89 9.60 11.42
N GLY A 643 8.59 9.82 11.22
CA GLY A 643 7.74 8.96 10.40
C GLY A 643 7.01 7.86 11.16
N ALA A 644 7.16 7.73 12.48
CA ALA A 644 6.36 6.78 13.25
C ALA A 644 4.89 7.21 13.24
N GLN A 645 3.98 6.23 13.10
CA GLN A 645 2.56 6.45 12.88
C GLN A 645 1.72 5.65 13.88
N GLN A 646 0.64 6.27 14.36
CA GLN A 646 -0.40 5.62 15.13
C GLN A 646 -1.76 5.99 14.52
N PHE A 647 -2.50 4.99 14.05
CA PHE A 647 -3.78 5.21 13.39
C PHE A 647 -4.91 5.22 14.41
N PHE A 648 -5.91 6.05 14.17
CA PHE A 648 -7.11 6.15 15.00
C PHE A 648 -8.32 6.57 14.17
N GLU A 649 -9.50 6.35 14.73
CA GLU A 649 -10.77 6.69 14.12
C GLU A 649 -10.94 8.22 13.96
N MET A 650 -11.52 8.62 12.85
CA MET A 650 -11.79 10.05 12.59
C MET A 650 -12.83 10.59 13.58
N PRO A 651 -12.61 11.74 14.22
CA PRO A 651 -13.56 12.35 15.13
C PRO A 651 -14.93 12.62 14.46
N GLY A 652 -16.02 12.33 15.18
CA GLY A 652 -17.39 12.59 14.71
C GLY A 652 -17.95 11.55 13.74
N THR A 653 -17.31 10.38 13.62
CA THR A 653 -17.77 9.28 12.75
C THR A 653 -18.41 8.14 13.53
N ASP A 654 -18.47 8.21 14.86
CA ASP A 654 -18.97 7.16 15.75
C ASP A 654 -18.30 5.80 15.47
N GLY A 655 -17.00 5.83 15.15
CA GLY A 655 -16.20 4.65 14.82
C GLY A 655 -16.38 4.12 13.39
N ASN A 656 -17.20 4.74 12.55
CA ASN A 656 -17.38 4.33 11.16
C ASN A 656 -16.17 4.77 10.32
N MET A 657 -15.43 3.81 9.77
CA MET A 657 -14.26 4.09 8.93
C MET A 657 -14.63 4.12 7.44
N GLY A 658 -15.63 3.36 7.01
CA GLY A 658 -16.13 3.37 5.64
C GLY A 658 -17.18 4.44 5.41
N ARG A 659 -17.04 5.20 4.31
CA ARG A 659 -18.03 6.15 3.85
C ARG A 659 -18.21 6.04 2.34
N LEU A 660 -19.44 6.00 1.86
CA LEU A 660 -19.78 6.12 0.45
C LEU A 660 -20.62 7.38 0.26
N SER A 661 -20.15 8.30 -0.57
CA SER A 661 -20.81 9.60 -0.75
C SER A 661 -21.05 9.89 -2.21
N ALA A 662 -22.20 10.47 -2.52
CA ALA A 662 -22.59 10.91 -3.86
C ALA A 662 -22.70 12.43 -3.92
N TYR A 663 -22.18 13.00 -5.01
CA TYR A 663 -22.24 14.43 -5.29
C TYR A 663 -22.75 14.66 -6.71
N GLU A 664 -23.55 15.69 -6.88
CA GLU A 664 -23.90 16.22 -8.20
C GLU A 664 -22.66 16.91 -8.78
N THR A 665 -22.21 16.49 -9.98
CA THR A 665 -20.92 16.97 -10.49
C THR A 665 -20.96 18.38 -11.05
N SER A 666 -22.12 18.82 -11.55
CA SER A 666 -22.31 20.20 -12.02
C SER A 666 -22.18 21.24 -10.92
N THR A 667 -22.76 20.98 -9.74
CA THR A 667 -22.84 21.92 -8.61
C THR A 667 -21.97 21.57 -7.41
N MET A 668 -21.34 20.39 -7.40
CA MET A 668 -20.59 19.86 -6.26
C MET A 668 -21.44 19.64 -4.98
N LYS A 669 -22.77 19.63 -5.07
CA LYS A 669 -23.66 19.43 -3.93
C LYS A 669 -23.67 17.96 -3.51
N PRO A 670 -23.63 17.68 -2.19
CA PRO A 670 -23.85 16.32 -1.71
C PRO A 670 -25.30 15.92 -1.95
N LEU A 671 -25.50 14.70 -2.46
CA LEU A 671 -26.80 14.09 -2.70
C LEU A 671 -27.19 13.15 -1.58
N TRP A 672 -26.31 12.22 -1.26
CA TRP A 672 -26.48 11.28 -0.15
C TRP A 672 -25.10 10.80 0.35
N SER A 673 -25.09 10.27 1.55
CA SER A 673 -23.92 9.66 2.16
C SER A 673 -24.38 8.53 3.08
N LEU A 674 -23.64 7.44 3.09
CA LEU A 674 -23.79 6.38 4.08
C LEU A 674 -22.44 6.11 4.75
N GLN A 675 -22.48 5.61 5.97
CA GLN A 675 -21.29 5.25 6.72
C GLN A 675 -21.45 3.85 7.31
N GLN A 676 -20.34 3.12 7.43
CA GLN A 676 -20.28 1.80 8.03
C GLN A 676 -18.94 1.59 8.74
N ARG A 677 -18.87 0.57 9.62
CA ARG A 677 -17.66 0.28 10.38
C ARG A 677 -16.48 -0.06 9.49
N ALA A 678 -16.65 -0.98 8.55
CA ALA A 678 -15.61 -1.42 7.63
C ALA A 678 -15.46 -0.46 6.44
N PRO A 679 -14.24 -0.09 6.02
CA PRO A 679 -14.03 0.73 4.84
C PRO A 679 -14.38 -0.03 3.55
N PHE A 680 -14.74 0.72 2.51
CA PHE A 680 -14.91 0.20 1.15
C PHE A 680 -13.55 0.07 0.48
N LEU A 681 -13.25 -1.09 -0.09
CA LEU A 681 -11.92 -1.40 -0.65
C LEU A 681 -11.89 -1.53 -2.17
N THR A 682 -13.03 -1.75 -2.85
CA THR A 682 -13.03 -1.75 -4.31
C THR A 682 -13.28 -0.35 -4.86
N GLY A 683 -12.89 -0.13 -6.12
CA GLY A 683 -13.48 0.94 -6.90
C GLY A 683 -15.01 0.75 -7.03
N VAL A 684 -15.73 1.85 -7.13
CA VAL A 684 -17.17 1.84 -7.43
C VAL A 684 -17.37 1.64 -8.93
N VAL A 685 -18.30 0.78 -9.32
CA VAL A 685 -18.79 0.68 -10.69
C VAL A 685 -20.28 0.97 -10.71
N THR A 686 -20.70 1.95 -11.51
CA THR A 686 -22.12 2.26 -11.72
C THR A 686 -22.61 1.71 -13.05
N THR A 687 -23.92 1.46 -13.15
CA THR A 687 -24.55 0.94 -14.38
C THR A 687 -25.80 1.72 -14.77
N ALA A 688 -26.18 1.66 -16.06
CA ALA A 688 -27.45 2.24 -16.53
C ALA A 688 -28.70 1.59 -15.88
N GLY A 689 -28.53 0.48 -15.16
CA GLY A 689 -29.55 -0.08 -14.29
C GLY A 689 -29.78 0.69 -12.99
N ASN A 690 -29.16 1.86 -12.81
CA ASN A 690 -29.17 2.71 -11.62
C ASN A 690 -28.57 2.01 -10.38
N LEU A 691 -27.57 1.18 -10.57
CA LEU A 691 -26.86 0.46 -9.52
C LEU A 691 -25.44 0.98 -9.36
N ALA A 692 -24.97 1.02 -8.13
CA ALA A 692 -23.56 1.20 -7.75
C ALA A 692 -23.08 -0.05 -7.02
N PHE A 693 -22.11 -0.75 -7.60
CA PHE A 693 -21.47 -1.91 -7.02
C PHE A 693 -20.18 -1.51 -6.32
N VAL A 694 -19.96 -2.03 -5.10
CA VAL A 694 -18.73 -1.79 -4.32
C VAL A 694 -18.54 -2.92 -3.30
N GLY A 695 -17.29 -3.24 -2.98
CA GLY A 695 -16.94 -4.22 -1.96
C GLY A 695 -16.23 -3.59 -0.77
N ASP A 696 -16.22 -4.28 0.37
CA ASP A 696 -15.66 -3.77 1.61
C ASP A 696 -14.65 -4.71 2.28
N PHE A 697 -14.01 -4.18 3.31
CA PHE A 697 -13.02 -4.87 4.14
C PHE A 697 -13.61 -6.07 4.90
N ASP A 698 -14.90 -6.03 5.30
CA ASP A 698 -15.59 -7.14 5.98
C ASP A 698 -16.14 -8.20 5.01
N ARG A 699 -15.56 -8.29 3.83
CA ARG A 699 -15.87 -9.32 2.82
C ARG A 699 -17.24 -9.19 2.18
N VAL A 700 -17.90 -8.05 2.29
CA VAL A 700 -19.25 -7.87 1.73
C VAL A 700 -19.16 -7.16 0.38
N PHE A 701 -19.81 -7.75 -0.61
CA PHE A 701 -20.05 -7.15 -1.91
C PHE A 701 -21.46 -6.60 -1.96
N HIS A 702 -21.61 -5.34 -2.32
CA HIS A 702 -22.86 -4.58 -2.23
C HIS A 702 -23.34 -4.09 -3.59
N ALA A 703 -24.66 -3.91 -3.70
CA ALA A 703 -25.30 -3.10 -4.74
C ALA A 703 -26.19 -2.03 -4.09
N PHE A 704 -25.93 -0.77 -4.41
CA PHE A 704 -26.69 0.39 -3.95
C PHE A 704 -27.46 1.03 -5.10
N ASP A 705 -28.58 1.65 -4.77
CA ASP A 705 -29.32 2.55 -5.68
C ASP A 705 -28.53 3.85 -5.85
N THR A 706 -28.17 4.21 -7.09
CA THR A 706 -27.34 5.39 -7.36
C THR A 706 -27.96 6.70 -6.95
N LYS A 707 -29.30 6.78 -6.95
CA LYS A 707 -30.06 8.00 -6.64
C LYS A 707 -30.21 8.26 -5.15
N THR A 708 -30.36 7.19 -4.37
CA THR A 708 -30.74 7.29 -2.94
C THR A 708 -29.68 6.80 -1.97
N GLY A 709 -28.69 6.06 -2.44
CA GLY A 709 -27.72 5.36 -1.58
C GLY A 709 -28.31 4.16 -0.83
N ARG A 710 -29.57 3.77 -1.10
CA ARG A 710 -30.20 2.63 -0.44
C ARG A 710 -29.56 1.33 -0.91
N GLN A 711 -29.14 0.49 0.04
CA GLN A 711 -28.63 -0.85 -0.24
C GLN A 711 -29.77 -1.75 -0.74
N LEU A 712 -29.56 -2.39 -1.90
CA LEU A 712 -30.54 -3.23 -2.57
C LEU A 712 -30.21 -4.72 -2.51
N TRP A 713 -28.91 -5.04 -2.46
CA TRP A 713 -28.44 -6.41 -2.43
C TRP A 713 -27.04 -6.48 -1.81
N THR A 714 -26.73 -7.60 -1.18
CA THR A 714 -25.40 -7.92 -0.66
C THR A 714 -25.13 -9.42 -0.72
N THR A 715 -23.84 -9.77 -0.79
CA THR A 715 -23.36 -11.11 -0.55
C THR A 715 -21.99 -11.05 0.15
N ARG A 716 -21.67 -12.08 0.95
CA ARG A 716 -20.38 -12.19 1.62
C ARG A 716 -19.48 -13.11 0.82
N LEU A 717 -18.26 -12.65 0.51
CA LEU A 717 -17.26 -13.40 -0.24
C LEU A 717 -16.26 -14.10 0.71
N GLY A 718 -15.30 -14.81 0.13
CA GLY A 718 -14.35 -15.62 0.89
C GLY A 718 -13.37 -14.78 1.73
N THR A 719 -12.95 -13.62 1.21
CA THR A 719 -12.01 -12.70 1.85
C THR A 719 -12.41 -11.26 1.55
N GLY A 720 -11.62 -10.25 2.00
CA GLY A 720 -11.87 -8.84 1.74
C GLY A 720 -12.16 -8.60 0.26
N VAL A 721 -13.16 -7.79 -0.06
CA VAL A 721 -13.52 -7.51 -1.44
C VAL A 721 -12.69 -6.34 -1.91
N GLU A 722 -11.62 -6.63 -2.62
CA GLU A 722 -10.62 -5.69 -3.09
C GLU A 722 -10.37 -5.86 -4.59
N GLY A 723 -9.72 -4.89 -5.21
CA GLY A 723 -9.56 -4.89 -6.66
C GLY A 723 -10.67 -4.13 -7.37
N HIS A 724 -10.80 -4.35 -8.65
CA HIS A 724 -11.77 -3.63 -9.46
C HIS A 724 -12.92 -4.51 -9.91
N ILE A 725 -14.01 -3.85 -10.26
CA ILE A 725 -15.24 -4.46 -10.74
C ILE A 725 -15.33 -4.20 -12.24
N ALA A 726 -15.81 -5.17 -13.02
CA ALA A 726 -16.18 -5.02 -14.42
C ALA A 726 -17.63 -5.43 -14.65
N SER A 727 -18.34 -4.68 -15.50
CA SER A 727 -19.67 -5.05 -15.98
C SER A 727 -19.61 -5.25 -17.49
N PHE A 728 -20.01 -6.42 -17.96
CA PHE A 728 -19.92 -6.83 -19.35
C PHE A 728 -21.15 -7.67 -19.76
N ALA A 729 -21.28 -7.97 -21.05
CA ALA A 729 -22.31 -8.86 -21.52
C ALA A 729 -21.80 -9.87 -22.55
N VAL A 730 -22.32 -11.09 -22.50
CA VAL A 730 -22.08 -12.13 -23.49
C VAL A 730 -23.42 -12.73 -23.88
N ASP A 731 -23.67 -12.86 -25.18
CA ASP A 731 -24.92 -13.37 -25.73
C ASP A 731 -26.19 -12.71 -25.15
N GLY A 732 -26.11 -11.37 -24.93
CA GLY A 732 -27.20 -10.55 -24.40
C GLY A 732 -27.44 -10.72 -22.88
N LYS A 733 -26.61 -11.45 -22.16
CA LYS A 733 -26.68 -11.62 -20.70
C LYS A 733 -25.60 -10.74 -20.04
N GLN A 734 -26.03 -9.89 -19.10
CA GLN A 734 -25.13 -9.05 -18.32
C GLN A 734 -24.53 -9.81 -17.14
N TYR A 735 -23.25 -9.57 -16.90
CA TYR A 735 -22.47 -10.11 -15.80
C TYR A 735 -21.75 -9.01 -15.05
N ILE A 736 -21.46 -9.27 -13.76
CA ILE A 736 -20.65 -8.44 -12.88
C ILE A 736 -19.49 -9.29 -12.37
N ALA A 737 -18.27 -8.96 -12.75
CA ALA A 737 -17.05 -9.57 -12.21
C ALA A 737 -16.50 -8.72 -11.09
N VAL A 738 -16.09 -9.33 -9.98
CA VAL A 738 -15.46 -8.66 -8.85
C VAL A 738 -14.28 -9.48 -8.33
N MET A 739 -13.23 -8.77 -7.96
CA MET A 739 -12.04 -9.35 -7.36
C MET A 739 -12.17 -9.34 -5.83
N ALA A 740 -11.72 -10.41 -5.19
CA ALA A 740 -11.57 -10.47 -3.75
C ALA A 740 -10.19 -11.03 -3.41
N GLY A 741 -9.56 -10.53 -2.37
CA GLY A 741 -8.21 -10.98 -2.06
C GLY A 741 -7.54 -10.19 -0.97
N LEU A 742 -6.23 -10.40 -0.93
CA LEU A 742 -5.33 -9.63 -0.10
C LEU A 742 -4.97 -8.34 -0.82
N GLY A 743 -5.15 -7.22 -0.17
CA GLY A 743 -4.57 -5.97 -0.58
C GLY A 743 -3.28 -5.70 0.14
N GLY A 744 -2.41 -4.93 -0.46
CA GLY A 744 -1.10 -4.62 0.11
C GLY A 744 -0.91 -3.16 0.45
N SER A 745 -1.82 -2.29 0.02
CA SER A 745 -1.65 -0.85 0.14
C SER A 745 -2.40 -0.24 1.33
N SER A 746 -2.19 1.05 1.53
CA SER A 746 -2.66 1.84 2.67
C SER A 746 -4.12 1.61 3.08
N PRO A 747 -5.11 1.59 2.16
CA PRO A 747 -6.52 1.47 2.54
C PRO A 747 -6.89 0.14 3.19
N GLN A 748 -6.02 -0.86 3.12
CA GLN A 748 -6.21 -2.13 3.80
C GLN A 748 -5.34 -2.25 5.05
N GLN A 749 -4.07 -1.93 4.96
CA GLN A 749 -3.12 -2.09 6.08
C GLN A 749 -3.50 -1.23 7.29
N LYS A 750 -3.99 -0.02 7.06
CA LYS A 750 -4.29 0.92 8.14
C LYS A 750 -5.58 0.54 8.90
N PRO A 751 -6.68 0.17 8.24
CA PRO A 751 -7.84 -0.41 8.93
C PRO A 751 -7.54 -1.68 9.72
N ASP A 752 -6.63 -2.52 9.27
CA ASP A 752 -6.22 -3.73 10.00
C ASP A 752 -5.77 -3.43 11.43
N PHE A 753 -5.05 -2.32 11.66
CA PHE A 753 -4.61 -1.94 13.00
C PHE A 753 -5.78 -1.54 13.92
N ILE A 754 -6.87 -0.99 13.36
CA ILE A 754 -8.01 -0.51 14.14
C ILE A 754 -9.06 -1.62 14.29
N LEU A 755 -9.30 -2.40 13.23
CA LEU A 755 -10.39 -3.36 13.13
C LEU A 755 -9.99 -4.82 13.44
N ALA A 756 -8.74 -5.10 13.77
CA ALA A 756 -8.20 -6.47 13.93
C ALA A 756 -8.99 -7.36 14.89
N ASN A 757 -9.64 -6.78 15.92
CA ASN A 757 -10.47 -7.52 16.87
C ASN A 757 -11.95 -7.59 16.49
N GLU A 758 -12.37 -6.90 15.42
CA GLU A 758 -13.78 -6.77 15.02
C GLU A 758 -14.07 -7.48 13.70
N VAL A 759 -13.11 -7.48 12.78
CA VAL A 759 -13.26 -8.05 11.45
C VAL A 759 -12.24 -9.17 11.26
N HIS A 760 -12.74 -10.40 11.14
CA HIS A 760 -11.89 -11.54 10.81
C HIS A 760 -11.78 -11.68 9.29
N ARG A 761 -10.57 -11.46 8.78
CA ARG A 761 -10.23 -11.62 7.38
C ARG A 761 -9.22 -12.74 7.20
N PRO A 762 -9.52 -13.76 6.36
CA PRO A 762 -8.53 -14.78 6.03
C PRO A 762 -7.29 -14.16 5.35
N ASN A 763 -6.10 -14.68 5.68
CA ASN A 763 -4.84 -14.24 5.05
C ASN A 763 -4.60 -14.87 3.67
N HIS A 764 -5.56 -15.60 3.13
CA HIS A 764 -5.55 -16.29 1.84
C HIS A 764 -6.90 -16.10 1.16
N GLY A 765 -6.97 -16.45 -0.11
CA GLY A 765 -8.25 -16.53 -0.82
C GLY A 765 -8.42 -15.51 -1.94
N ASN A 766 -7.31 -15.11 -2.58
CA ASN A 766 -7.38 -14.34 -3.82
C ASN A 766 -8.25 -15.09 -4.82
N ALA A 767 -9.30 -14.45 -5.32
CA ALA A 767 -10.24 -15.04 -6.24
C ALA A 767 -10.99 -13.99 -7.07
N ILE A 768 -11.49 -14.43 -8.22
CA ILE A 768 -12.50 -13.70 -8.99
C ILE A 768 -13.86 -14.36 -8.82
N TYR A 769 -14.89 -13.54 -8.69
CA TYR A 769 -16.30 -13.95 -8.62
C TYR A 769 -17.07 -13.29 -9.74
N VAL A 770 -17.88 -14.06 -10.46
CA VAL A 770 -18.73 -13.53 -11.53
C VAL A 770 -20.20 -13.81 -11.21
N PHE A 771 -20.99 -12.74 -11.19
CA PHE A 771 -22.42 -12.76 -10.89
C PHE A 771 -23.26 -12.48 -12.13
N GLY A 772 -24.48 -13.03 -12.17
CA GLY A 772 -25.47 -12.78 -13.21
C GLY A 772 -26.87 -13.08 -12.73
N LEU A 773 -27.88 -12.73 -13.51
CA LEU A 773 -29.26 -13.10 -13.23
C LEU A 773 -29.49 -14.62 -13.46
N PRO A 774 -30.52 -15.24 -12.82
CA PRO A 774 -30.91 -16.60 -13.10
C PRO A 774 -31.20 -16.81 -14.59
N ASP A 775 -30.91 -18.00 -15.09
CA ASP A 775 -31.34 -18.38 -16.43
C ASP A 775 -32.87 -18.57 -16.47
N SER A 776 -33.50 -18.16 -17.56
CA SER A 776 -34.95 -18.12 -17.71
C SER A 776 -35.67 -19.47 -17.51
N THR A 777 -34.96 -20.59 -17.49
CA THR A 777 -35.46 -21.93 -17.21
C THR A 777 -35.65 -22.26 -15.73
N GLN A 778 -35.10 -21.44 -14.81
CA GLN A 778 -35.26 -21.64 -13.36
C GLN A 778 -36.42 -20.86 -12.74
N GLN A 779 -37.13 -20.01 -13.49
CA GLN A 779 -38.23 -19.20 -12.96
C GLN A 779 -39.56 -19.96 -12.84
N THR A 780 -39.66 -21.23 -13.26
CA THR A 780 -40.92 -22.01 -13.24
C THR A 780 -40.97 -23.10 -12.16
N ALA A 781 -40.03 -23.12 -11.22
CA ALA A 781 -39.97 -24.21 -10.21
C ALA A 781 -39.95 -23.69 -8.75
N ASN A 782 -40.75 -22.64 -8.44
CA ASN A 782 -41.06 -22.30 -7.04
C ASN A 782 -42.53 -21.92 -6.89
#